data_74f384a23d3ab7e9ad90df8fffcb0ba3
#
_entry.id   74f384a23d3ab7e9ad90df8fffcb0ba3
#
_cell.length_a   1.000
_cell.length_b   1.000
_cell.length_c   1.000
_cell.angle_alpha   90.00
_cell.angle_beta   90.00
_cell.angle_gamma   90.00
#
_symmetry.space_group_name_H-M   'P 1'
#
loop_
_entity.id
_entity.type
_entity.pdbx_description
1 polymer ?
#
loop_
_entity_poly.entity_id
_entity_poly.type
_entity_poly.pdbx_seq_one_letter_code
_entity_poly.pdbx_strand_id
1 'polypeptide(L)'
;MAELTPMMRQYLEIKERHPDCILFFRLGDFYEMFADDAKLASHELDLTLTTRDRGKEKSEQVPMCGVPYHSAESYIARLVARGYKVAICEQMEDPALAKGLVKRDITRIVTPGTVIESSMLDESRNNYFACVFGEDGRYGLSFCDISTGAFYATQAEGAEAMERVISELGRFAPAEVLHGGDAAKSEELTRTLQERLSCCADLGADELFAPQETAQLVEKQFGKPLDELGLTERPEVWRSAGALLRTLCELQKTGLSHVRELEFYVSGRFMELDLSARRNLELTETMRAGEKRGSLLWVLDHTKTAMGSRMLRSWLEKPLLSPKRINARLDAVEELTKNSIGRDELVHMLQDVSDYERVTARIVTGAANCRDLVSLGNGCEPLPELRAAIGGLHASMFGVLLDELDDLSDLRDEIRNAIVDEPPFSVREGGMIRDGYSEELDQLRDIVSGGKGTLARIEAEEREKTGIKTLRVGYNRVFGYYIEVSKGQTAQVPETYIRKQTLTTGERYITPELKELERTILTAKDRITALEYELFSQVRQHLADQSARIQRTARAVAALDVLTDFAALAARQNYCRPEIDLSGELHITDGRHPVVEQVLKDALFVPNDTALDCGANRVAILTGPNMAGKSTYMRQVALIVLMAQMGCFVPARTARIGVVDRIFTRIGASDDLASGQSTFMVEMTEVAEILKHATSHSLLILDEIGRGTSTFDGMAIARAVLEYAADKKRIGAKTLFATHYHELTDIEQEIEGVRNYNIAVRKRGADIVFLRKIVPGAADDSYGVEVARLAGLPDKVVSRARELLRALESGAPVRTVRVAADDQISITSMENDALRRKLESLAIETMTPIEAMNALFELKKML
;
A
#
# COMPACT_ATOMS: atom_id res chain seq x y z
N MET A 1 -13.05 -36.58 -32.94
CA MET A 1 -13.15 -35.41 -32.00
C MET A 1 -14.56 -35.39 -31.49
N ALA A 2 -14.73 -35.47 -30.20
CA ALA A 2 -16.08 -35.37 -29.58
C ALA A 2 -16.67 -33.99 -29.92
N GLU A 3 -17.93 -33.95 -30.36
CA GLU A 3 -18.62 -32.69 -30.63
C GLU A 3 -18.68 -31.83 -29.36
N LEU A 4 -17.96 -30.70 -29.37
CA LEU A 4 -17.99 -29.73 -28.27
C LEU A 4 -19.40 -29.18 -28.12
N THR A 5 -19.92 -29.11 -26.88
CA THR A 5 -21.19 -28.43 -26.64
C THR A 5 -21.13 -26.97 -27.06
N PRO A 6 -22.24 -26.34 -27.49
CA PRO A 6 -22.24 -24.94 -27.90
C PRO A 6 -21.66 -24.01 -26.84
N MET A 7 -21.92 -24.26 -25.55
CA MET A 7 -21.37 -23.52 -24.43
C MET A 7 -19.82 -23.67 -24.34
N MET A 8 -19.30 -24.88 -24.49
CA MET A 8 -17.87 -25.13 -24.45
C MET A 8 -17.13 -24.49 -25.63
N ARG A 9 -17.79 -24.41 -26.79
CA ARG A 9 -17.27 -23.69 -27.94
C ARG A 9 -17.14 -22.20 -27.64
N GLN A 10 -18.18 -21.58 -27.07
CA GLN A 10 -18.15 -20.18 -26.65
C GLN A 10 -17.05 -19.92 -25.61
N TYR A 11 -16.86 -20.83 -24.64
CA TYR A 11 -15.77 -20.73 -23.66
C TYR A 11 -14.40 -20.71 -24.33
N LEU A 12 -14.14 -21.64 -25.25
CA LEU A 12 -12.86 -21.75 -25.95
C LEU A 12 -12.60 -20.55 -26.88
N GLU A 13 -13.59 -20.06 -27.59
CA GLU A 13 -13.48 -18.87 -28.43
C GLU A 13 -13.11 -17.60 -27.61
N ILE A 14 -13.64 -17.48 -26.40
CA ILE A 14 -13.28 -16.39 -25.50
C ILE A 14 -11.87 -16.60 -24.93
N LYS A 15 -11.53 -17.83 -24.53
CA LYS A 15 -10.22 -18.17 -23.98
C LYS A 15 -9.08 -17.98 -24.99
N GLU A 16 -9.30 -18.32 -26.25
CA GLU A 16 -8.33 -18.10 -27.34
C GLU A 16 -7.94 -16.62 -27.51
N ARG A 17 -8.87 -15.70 -27.23
CA ARG A 17 -8.61 -14.25 -27.30
C ARG A 17 -7.80 -13.74 -26.08
N HIS A 18 -7.84 -14.48 -24.95
CA HIS A 18 -7.20 -14.09 -23.69
C HIS A 18 -6.49 -15.32 -23.05
N PRO A 19 -5.46 -15.86 -23.71
CA PRO A 19 -4.82 -17.11 -23.27
C PRO A 19 -4.06 -16.98 -21.95
N ASP A 20 -3.61 -15.80 -21.60
CA ASP A 20 -2.87 -15.44 -20.39
C ASP A 20 -3.74 -15.20 -19.16
N CYS A 21 -5.08 -15.14 -19.31
CA CYS A 21 -6.02 -14.86 -18.23
C CYS A 21 -6.71 -16.12 -17.73
N ILE A 22 -6.93 -16.27 -16.45
CA ILE A 22 -7.85 -17.28 -15.89
C ILE A 22 -9.28 -16.81 -16.16
N LEU A 23 -10.05 -17.59 -16.93
CA LEU A 23 -11.40 -17.18 -17.35
C LEU A 23 -12.46 -17.60 -16.34
N PHE A 24 -13.04 -16.62 -15.64
CA PHE A 24 -14.20 -16.78 -14.77
C PHE A 24 -15.46 -16.68 -15.60
N PHE A 25 -15.98 -17.83 -16.04
CA PHE A 25 -17.07 -17.92 -17.01
C PHE A 25 -18.42 -18.10 -16.29
N ARG A 26 -19.32 -17.12 -16.40
CA ARG A 26 -20.60 -17.09 -15.71
C ARG A 26 -21.56 -18.16 -16.21
N LEU A 27 -21.97 -19.04 -15.29
CA LEU A 27 -23.00 -20.07 -15.52
C LEU A 27 -23.98 -20.12 -14.36
N GLY A 28 -25.12 -19.48 -14.54
CA GLY A 28 -26.12 -19.32 -13.46
C GLY A 28 -25.54 -18.55 -12.27
N ASP A 29 -25.54 -19.20 -11.10
CA ASP A 29 -25.04 -18.58 -9.85
C ASP A 29 -23.56 -18.83 -9.59
N PHE A 30 -22.82 -19.40 -10.56
CA PHE A 30 -21.40 -19.69 -10.43
C PHE A 30 -20.58 -19.05 -11.53
N TYR A 31 -19.31 -18.73 -11.21
CA TYR A 31 -18.26 -18.65 -12.18
C TYR A 31 -17.56 -19.99 -12.27
N GLU A 32 -17.59 -20.61 -13.44
CA GLU A 32 -16.94 -21.88 -13.70
C GLU A 32 -15.68 -21.70 -14.55
N MET A 33 -14.64 -22.43 -14.22
CA MET A 33 -13.37 -22.51 -14.94
C MET A 33 -13.20 -23.90 -15.48
N PHE A 34 -12.59 -24.04 -16.68
CA PHE A 34 -12.45 -25.31 -17.39
C PHE A 34 -11.00 -25.56 -17.78
N ALA A 35 -10.69 -26.82 -18.10
CA ALA A 35 -9.40 -27.29 -18.59
C ALA A 35 -8.21 -26.87 -17.70
N ASP A 36 -7.22 -26.19 -18.25
CA ASP A 36 -6.01 -25.79 -17.49
C ASP A 36 -6.30 -24.67 -16.51
N ASP A 37 -7.24 -23.76 -16.80
CA ASP A 37 -7.69 -22.75 -15.84
C ASP A 37 -8.30 -23.40 -14.58
N ALA A 38 -9.06 -24.48 -14.75
CA ALA A 38 -9.63 -25.21 -13.63
C ALA A 38 -8.58 -25.91 -12.77
N LYS A 39 -7.55 -26.47 -13.38
CA LYS A 39 -6.45 -27.12 -12.64
C LYS A 39 -5.66 -26.09 -11.86
N LEU A 40 -5.33 -24.97 -12.50
CA LEU A 40 -4.60 -23.87 -11.88
C LEU A 40 -5.40 -23.25 -10.73
N ALA A 41 -6.64 -22.85 -10.98
CA ALA A 41 -7.50 -22.25 -9.96
C ALA A 41 -7.81 -23.21 -8.81
N SER A 42 -8.00 -24.51 -9.09
CA SER A 42 -8.18 -25.52 -8.05
C SER A 42 -6.98 -25.62 -7.12
N HIS A 43 -5.76 -25.59 -7.66
CA HIS A 43 -4.52 -25.61 -6.89
C HIS A 43 -4.33 -24.33 -6.07
N GLU A 44 -4.48 -23.15 -6.71
CA GLU A 44 -4.21 -21.87 -6.10
C GLU A 44 -5.25 -21.44 -5.06
N LEU A 45 -6.49 -21.89 -5.21
CA LEU A 45 -7.62 -21.48 -4.38
C LEU A 45 -8.12 -22.59 -3.44
N ASP A 46 -7.50 -23.79 -3.47
CA ASP A 46 -7.95 -24.98 -2.72
C ASP A 46 -9.38 -25.38 -3.06
N LEU A 47 -9.76 -25.29 -4.35
CA LEU A 47 -11.08 -25.68 -4.83
C LEU A 47 -11.13 -27.13 -5.23
N THR A 48 -12.30 -27.76 -5.04
CA THR A 48 -12.50 -29.13 -5.50
C THR A 48 -12.56 -29.19 -7.02
N LEU A 49 -11.59 -29.92 -7.63
CA LEU A 49 -11.62 -30.20 -9.05
C LEU A 49 -12.67 -31.29 -9.34
N THR A 50 -13.57 -31.00 -10.27
CA THR A 50 -14.66 -31.90 -10.68
C THR A 50 -14.71 -32.01 -12.20
N THR A 51 -15.71 -32.65 -12.74
CA THR A 51 -15.95 -32.75 -14.18
C THR A 51 -17.43 -32.74 -14.50
N ARG A 52 -17.80 -32.13 -15.59
CA ARG A 52 -19.19 -32.12 -16.09
C ARG A 52 -19.57 -33.43 -16.81
N ASP A 53 -18.59 -34.12 -17.36
CA ASP A 53 -18.76 -35.28 -18.23
C ASP A 53 -18.60 -36.59 -17.46
N ARG A 54 -19.34 -36.76 -16.33
CA ARG A 54 -19.23 -37.96 -15.45
C ARG A 54 -19.49 -39.32 -16.12
N GLY A 55 -20.02 -39.31 -17.35
CA GLY A 55 -20.32 -40.52 -18.11
C GLY A 55 -19.29 -40.86 -19.19
N LYS A 56 -18.27 -40.07 -19.42
CA LYS A 56 -17.21 -40.30 -20.42
C LYS A 56 -15.98 -40.95 -19.79
N GLU A 57 -15.12 -41.54 -20.61
CA GLU A 57 -13.84 -42.09 -20.15
C GLU A 57 -12.99 -40.95 -19.51
N LYS A 58 -12.16 -41.30 -18.51
CA LYS A 58 -11.35 -40.32 -17.77
C LYS A 58 -10.47 -39.44 -18.66
N SER A 59 -10.04 -39.97 -19.80
CA SER A 59 -9.22 -39.25 -20.80
C SER A 59 -9.98 -38.20 -21.61
N GLU A 60 -11.30 -38.27 -21.63
CA GLU A 60 -12.20 -37.36 -22.37
C GLU A 60 -12.92 -36.38 -21.47
N GLN A 61 -12.73 -36.46 -20.17
CA GLN A 61 -13.38 -35.59 -19.20
C GLN A 61 -12.66 -34.25 -19.11
N VAL A 62 -13.40 -33.15 -19.30
CA VAL A 62 -12.88 -31.80 -19.11
C VAL A 62 -12.92 -31.45 -17.63
N PRO A 63 -11.75 -31.21 -16.99
CA PRO A 63 -11.73 -30.77 -15.60
C PRO A 63 -12.41 -29.41 -15.45
N MET A 64 -13.13 -29.23 -14.34
CA MET A 64 -13.76 -27.96 -14.01
C MET A 64 -13.72 -27.71 -12.49
N CYS A 65 -13.69 -26.46 -12.11
CA CYS A 65 -13.98 -25.98 -10.77
C CYS A 65 -14.83 -24.72 -10.86
N GLY A 66 -15.43 -24.28 -9.76
CA GLY A 66 -16.25 -23.08 -9.79
C GLY A 66 -16.43 -22.48 -8.41
N VAL A 67 -16.74 -21.19 -8.40
CA VAL A 67 -17.00 -20.39 -7.21
C VAL A 67 -18.36 -19.70 -7.34
N PRO A 68 -19.11 -19.51 -6.24
CA PRO A 68 -20.36 -18.74 -6.28
C PRO A 68 -20.06 -17.29 -6.70
N TYR A 69 -20.88 -16.72 -7.60
CA TYR A 69 -20.60 -15.39 -8.13
C TYR A 69 -20.57 -14.28 -7.07
N HIS A 70 -21.42 -14.41 -6.03
CA HIS A 70 -21.50 -13.42 -4.95
C HIS A 70 -20.27 -13.42 -4.02
N SER A 71 -19.45 -14.44 -4.04
CA SER A 71 -18.21 -14.55 -3.28
C SER A 71 -16.95 -14.53 -4.17
N ALA A 72 -17.10 -14.31 -5.47
CA ALA A 72 -16.01 -14.39 -6.43
C ALA A 72 -14.87 -13.39 -6.14
N GLU A 73 -15.17 -12.20 -5.61
CA GLU A 73 -14.17 -11.17 -5.30
C GLU A 73 -13.05 -11.68 -4.41
N SER A 74 -13.35 -12.46 -3.37
CA SER A 74 -12.33 -13.00 -2.47
C SER A 74 -11.40 -14.02 -3.14
N TYR A 75 -11.91 -14.75 -4.12
CA TYR A 75 -11.12 -15.70 -4.91
C TYR A 75 -10.28 -14.97 -5.97
N ILE A 76 -10.85 -13.98 -6.64
CA ILE A 76 -10.14 -13.12 -7.58
C ILE A 76 -8.99 -12.41 -6.86
N ALA A 77 -9.23 -11.84 -5.68
CA ALA A 77 -8.21 -11.21 -4.86
C ALA A 77 -6.99 -12.12 -4.61
N ARG A 78 -7.24 -13.39 -4.26
CA ARG A 78 -6.16 -14.37 -4.01
C ARG A 78 -5.34 -14.69 -5.27
N LEU A 79 -5.98 -14.77 -6.43
CA LEU A 79 -5.29 -15.00 -7.71
C LEU A 79 -4.48 -13.77 -8.14
N VAL A 80 -5.08 -12.60 -8.07
CA VAL A 80 -4.44 -11.33 -8.46
C VAL A 80 -3.26 -11.02 -7.55
N ALA A 81 -3.38 -11.25 -6.23
CA ALA A 81 -2.27 -11.09 -5.29
C ALA A 81 -1.08 -12.01 -5.57
N ARG A 82 -1.29 -13.11 -6.31
CA ARG A 82 -0.23 -14.01 -6.79
C ARG A 82 0.25 -13.70 -8.21
N GLY A 83 -0.19 -12.58 -8.78
CA GLY A 83 0.22 -12.10 -10.09
C GLY A 83 -0.58 -12.66 -11.28
N TYR A 84 -1.65 -13.42 -11.04
CA TYR A 84 -2.49 -13.94 -12.12
C TYR A 84 -3.47 -12.87 -12.63
N LYS A 85 -3.74 -12.89 -13.93
CA LYS A 85 -4.78 -12.09 -14.57
C LYS A 85 -6.09 -12.88 -14.59
N VAL A 86 -7.19 -12.25 -14.25
CA VAL A 86 -8.52 -12.87 -14.19
C VAL A 86 -9.48 -12.16 -15.14
N ALA A 87 -9.98 -12.86 -16.14
CA ALA A 87 -11.01 -12.35 -17.06
C ALA A 87 -12.40 -12.69 -16.55
N ILE A 88 -13.21 -11.68 -16.27
CA ILE A 88 -14.60 -11.83 -15.81
C ILE A 88 -15.52 -11.86 -17.02
N CYS A 89 -16.14 -12.98 -17.27
CA CYS A 89 -17.06 -13.21 -18.39
C CYS A 89 -18.51 -13.34 -17.89
N GLU A 90 -19.33 -12.35 -18.24
CA GLU A 90 -20.72 -12.24 -17.81
C GLU A 90 -21.71 -12.60 -18.92
N GLN A 91 -22.94 -12.92 -18.51
CA GLN A 91 -24.08 -13.08 -19.40
C GLN A 91 -24.56 -11.70 -19.86
N MET A 92 -24.55 -11.49 -21.18
CA MET A 92 -24.89 -10.19 -21.79
C MET A 92 -26.39 -10.02 -22.05
N GLU A 93 -27.20 -11.05 -21.83
CA GLU A 93 -28.65 -11.08 -22.01
C GLU A 93 -29.32 -11.89 -20.90
N ASP A 94 -30.59 -11.61 -20.64
CA ASP A 94 -31.37 -12.35 -19.65
C ASP A 94 -31.57 -13.82 -20.11
N PRO A 95 -31.12 -14.80 -19.32
CA PRO A 95 -31.33 -16.21 -19.63
C PRO A 95 -32.80 -16.60 -19.84
N ALA A 96 -33.76 -15.88 -19.21
CA ALA A 96 -35.19 -16.14 -19.34
C ALA A 96 -35.76 -15.65 -20.71
N LEU A 97 -35.09 -14.69 -21.35
CA LEU A 97 -35.50 -14.10 -22.64
C LEU A 97 -34.71 -14.67 -23.83
N ALA A 98 -33.60 -15.35 -23.56
CA ALA A 98 -32.69 -15.86 -24.59
C ALA A 98 -33.34 -16.99 -25.41
N LYS A 99 -33.38 -16.80 -26.75
CA LYS A 99 -33.83 -17.84 -27.71
C LYS A 99 -32.62 -18.73 -28.11
N GLY A 100 -32.06 -19.47 -27.16
CA GLY A 100 -30.95 -20.37 -27.44
C GLY A 100 -29.82 -20.26 -26.39
N LEU A 101 -28.54 -20.30 -26.86
CA LEU A 101 -27.40 -20.15 -25.97
C LEU A 101 -27.24 -18.67 -25.58
N VAL A 102 -27.29 -18.39 -24.28
CA VAL A 102 -27.05 -17.04 -23.73
C VAL A 102 -25.69 -16.52 -24.19
N LYS A 103 -25.64 -15.32 -24.77
CA LYS A 103 -24.41 -14.66 -25.18
C LYS A 103 -23.62 -14.24 -23.95
N ARG A 104 -22.33 -14.49 -23.97
CA ARG A 104 -21.38 -14.07 -22.92
C ARG A 104 -20.23 -13.32 -23.54
N ASP A 105 -19.71 -12.37 -22.80
CA ASP A 105 -18.50 -11.64 -23.18
C ASP A 105 -17.73 -11.21 -21.94
N ILE A 106 -16.46 -10.83 -22.12
CA ILE A 106 -15.63 -10.31 -21.05
C ILE A 106 -16.06 -8.88 -20.76
N THR A 107 -16.48 -8.66 -19.52
CA THR A 107 -16.85 -7.33 -19.02
C THR A 107 -15.65 -6.61 -18.42
N ARG A 108 -14.65 -7.33 -17.93
CA ARG A 108 -13.46 -6.77 -17.32
C ARG A 108 -12.35 -7.83 -17.18
N ILE A 109 -11.09 -7.38 -17.25
CA ILE A 109 -9.92 -8.18 -16.89
C ILE A 109 -9.27 -7.53 -15.67
N VAL A 110 -9.19 -8.29 -14.58
CA VAL A 110 -8.57 -7.84 -13.33
C VAL A 110 -7.13 -8.31 -13.30
N THR A 111 -6.20 -7.35 -13.16
CA THR A 111 -4.76 -7.59 -13.03
C THR A 111 -4.25 -6.89 -11.76
N PRO A 112 -3.02 -7.16 -11.28
CA PRO A 112 -2.49 -6.48 -10.10
C PRO A 112 -2.57 -4.94 -10.15
N GLY A 113 -2.33 -4.34 -11.33
CA GLY A 113 -2.37 -2.88 -11.53
C GLY A 113 -3.76 -2.29 -11.80
N THR A 114 -4.79 -3.13 -12.01
CA THR A 114 -6.13 -2.68 -12.41
C THR A 114 -7.23 -2.93 -11.40
N VAL A 115 -6.88 -3.25 -10.16
CA VAL A 115 -7.82 -3.46 -9.06
C VAL A 115 -8.49 -2.15 -8.65
N ILE A 116 -9.83 -2.17 -8.46
CA ILE A 116 -10.63 -1.03 -7.97
C ILE A 116 -11.49 -1.39 -6.75
N GLU A 117 -11.62 -2.67 -6.44
CA GLU A 117 -12.37 -3.17 -5.30
C GLU A 117 -11.63 -2.86 -3.98
N SER A 118 -12.32 -2.22 -3.03
CA SER A 118 -11.72 -1.83 -1.74
C SER A 118 -11.24 -3.03 -0.94
N SER A 119 -11.90 -4.19 -1.07
CA SER A 119 -11.51 -5.44 -0.40
C SER A 119 -10.16 -6.02 -0.86
N MET A 120 -9.65 -5.56 -2.01
CA MET A 120 -8.41 -6.03 -2.62
C MET A 120 -7.27 -4.99 -2.51
N LEU A 121 -7.56 -3.78 -2.06
CA LEU A 121 -6.62 -2.65 -2.00
C LEU A 121 -6.25 -2.32 -0.56
N ASP A 122 -4.99 -1.95 -0.34
CA ASP A 122 -4.57 -1.28 0.88
C ASP A 122 -5.13 0.16 0.88
N GLU A 123 -5.85 0.53 1.93
CA GLU A 123 -6.48 1.85 2.04
C GLU A 123 -5.46 2.99 2.07
N SER A 124 -4.29 2.74 2.66
CA SER A 124 -3.22 3.72 2.85
C SER A 124 -2.23 3.82 1.69
N ARG A 125 -2.43 3.03 0.62
CA ARG A 125 -1.47 2.94 -0.49
C ARG A 125 -2.17 3.06 -1.84
N ASN A 126 -1.52 3.77 -2.77
CA ASN A 126 -1.92 3.77 -4.18
C ASN A 126 -1.56 2.44 -4.85
N ASN A 127 -2.33 2.07 -5.86
CA ASN A 127 -2.11 0.86 -6.66
C ASN A 127 -1.75 1.25 -8.10
N TYR A 128 -0.47 1.49 -8.35
CA TYR A 128 -0.04 1.97 -9.66
C TYR A 128 0.13 0.85 -10.68
N PHE A 129 -0.37 1.12 -11.90
CA PHE A 129 0.07 0.49 -13.12
C PHE A 129 1.03 1.45 -13.82
N ALA A 130 2.22 1.00 -14.16
CA ALA A 130 3.22 1.81 -14.83
C ALA A 130 3.44 1.38 -16.27
N CYS A 131 3.88 2.32 -17.11
CA CYS A 131 4.38 2.02 -18.45
C CYS A 131 5.74 2.68 -18.64
N VAL A 132 6.69 1.94 -19.22
CA VAL A 132 8.04 2.42 -19.58
C VAL A 132 8.26 2.21 -21.06
N PHE A 133 8.49 3.28 -21.79
CA PHE A 133 8.83 3.22 -23.22
C PHE A 133 10.17 3.88 -23.46
N GLY A 134 11.08 3.20 -24.17
CA GLY A 134 12.41 3.72 -24.50
C GLY A 134 12.64 3.82 -26.01
N GLU A 135 13.27 4.91 -26.45
CA GLU A 135 13.71 5.13 -27.82
C GLU A 135 14.95 6.01 -27.86
N ASP A 136 16.00 5.59 -28.54
CA ASP A 136 17.27 6.34 -28.72
C ASP A 136 17.90 6.82 -27.38
N GLY A 137 17.87 5.99 -26.35
CA GLY A 137 18.41 6.28 -25.02
C GLY A 137 17.61 7.30 -24.19
N ARG A 138 16.40 7.66 -24.64
CA ARG A 138 15.41 8.43 -23.87
C ARG A 138 14.27 7.53 -23.46
N TYR A 139 13.80 7.71 -22.24
CA TYR A 139 12.72 6.90 -21.67
C TYR A 139 11.58 7.79 -21.18
N GLY A 140 10.37 7.45 -21.57
CA GLY A 140 9.15 7.99 -21.02
C GLY A 140 8.55 7.02 -20.01
N LEU A 141 8.15 7.54 -18.86
CA LEU A 141 7.47 6.78 -17.81
C LEU A 141 6.11 7.39 -17.56
N SER A 142 5.12 6.54 -17.39
CA SER A 142 3.78 6.92 -16.95
C SER A 142 3.28 5.98 -15.87
N PHE A 143 2.52 6.52 -14.93
CA PHE A 143 1.97 5.81 -13.79
C PHE A 143 0.51 6.18 -13.62
N CYS A 144 -0.37 5.21 -13.51
CA CYS A 144 -1.79 5.43 -13.28
C CYS A 144 -2.28 4.58 -12.12
N ASP A 145 -2.98 5.19 -11.18
CA ASP A 145 -3.81 4.48 -10.21
C ASP A 145 -5.28 4.66 -10.61
N ILE A 146 -5.85 3.62 -11.21
CA ILE A 146 -7.24 3.66 -11.66
C ILE A 146 -8.25 3.71 -10.51
N SER A 147 -7.85 3.32 -9.30
CA SER A 147 -8.73 3.36 -8.13
C SER A 147 -8.91 4.77 -7.57
N THR A 148 -7.99 5.70 -7.89
CA THR A 148 -8.03 7.10 -7.44
C THR A 148 -8.14 8.09 -8.60
N GLY A 149 -7.79 7.67 -9.82
CA GLY A 149 -7.72 8.52 -11.00
C GLY A 149 -6.43 9.33 -11.12
N ALA A 150 -5.43 9.07 -10.28
CA ALA A 150 -4.12 9.73 -10.35
C ALA A 150 -3.33 9.27 -11.58
N PHE A 151 -2.78 10.22 -12.35
CA PHE A 151 -1.94 9.93 -13.52
C PHE A 151 -0.70 10.83 -13.53
N TYR A 152 0.47 10.21 -13.50
CA TYR A 152 1.76 10.89 -13.51
C TYR A 152 2.55 10.51 -14.76
N ALA A 153 3.36 11.45 -15.25
CA ALA A 153 4.30 11.16 -16.32
C ALA A 153 5.63 11.89 -16.11
N THR A 154 6.73 11.27 -16.54
CA THR A 154 8.07 11.85 -16.45
C THR A 154 8.97 11.34 -17.55
N GLN A 155 10.13 11.96 -17.71
CA GLN A 155 11.16 11.61 -18.69
C GLN A 155 12.47 11.29 -17.98
N ALA A 156 13.19 10.30 -18.51
CA ALA A 156 14.57 10.03 -18.16
C ALA A 156 15.42 10.05 -19.43
N GLU A 157 16.50 10.82 -19.44
CA GLU A 157 17.40 11.00 -20.57
C GLU A 157 18.86 11.12 -20.15
N GLY A 158 19.79 10.92 -21.10
CA GLY A 158 21.23 10.99 -20.87
C GLY A 158 21.85 9.67 -20.44
N ALA A 159 23.12 9.70 -20.04
CA ALA A 159 23.89 8.48 -19.72
C ALA A 159 23.31 7.68 -18.53
N GLU A 160 22.51 8.31 -17.68
CA GLU A 160 21.94 7.78 -16.44
C GLU A 160 20.44 7.50 -16.55
N ALA A 161 19.92 7.49 -17.78
CA ALA A 161 18.48 7.39 -18.00
C ALA A 161 17.88 6.12 -17.36
N MET A 162 18.55 4.97 -17.46
CA MET A 162 18.05 3.70 -16.89
C MET A 162 18.05 3.71 -15.36
N GLU A 163 19.05 4.29 -14.72
CA GLU A 163 19.10 4.43 -13.25
C GLU A 163 17.93 5.28 -12.75
N ARG A 164 17.60 6.37 -13.48
CA ARG A 164 16.43 7.21 -13.19
C ARG A 164 15.13 6.46 -13.39
N VAL A 165 15.02 5.65 -14.45
CA VAL A 165 13.87 4.76 -14.66
C VAL A 165 13.67 3.86 -13.45
N ILE A 166 14.72 3.19 -12.99
CA ILE A 166 14.69 2.29 -11.84
C ILE A 166 14.31 3.03 -10.55
N SER A 167 14.88 4.23 -10.34
CA SER A 167 14.56 5.07 -9.18
C SER A 167 13.09 5.49 -9.15
N GLU A 168 12.53 5.90 -10.30
CA GLU A 168 11.12 6.28 -10.40
C GLU A 168 10.18 5.08 -10.20
N LEU A 169 10.49 3.92 -10.79
CA LEU A 169 9.74 2.70 -10.54
C LEU A 169 9.77 2.30 -9.05
N GLY A 170 10.94 2.43 -8.41
CA GLY A 170 11.04 2.22 -6.97
C GLY A 170 10.26 3.22 -6.13
N ARG A 171 10.13 4.47 -6.61
CA ARG A 171 9.35 5.52 -5.93
C ARG A 171 7.85 5.24 -5.98
N PHE A 172 7.32 4.85 -7.12
CA PHE A 172 5.90 4.53 -7.27
C PHE A 172 5.56 3.11 -6.83
N ALA A 173 6.55 2.21 -6.79
CA ALA A 173 6.39 0.79 -6.46
C ALA A 173 5.14 0.18 -7.12
N PRO A 174 5.06 0.21 -8.47
CA PRO A 174 3.87 -0.23 -9.20
C PRO A 174 3.62 -1.72 -8.98
N ALA A 175 2.34 -2.10 -8.95
CA ALA A 175 1.92 -3.50 -8.91
C ALA A 175 2.12 -4.21 -10.27
N GLU A 176 2.07 -3.44 -11.35
CA GLU A 176 2.20 -3.94 -12.72
C GLU A 176 2.93 -2.93 -13.59
N VAL A 177 3.79 -3.42 -14.49
CA VAL A 177 4.59 -2.61 -15.43
C VAL A 177 4.45 -3.13 -16.84
N LEU A 178 4.02 -2.26 -17.75
CA LEU A 178 4.10 -2.48 -19.20
C LEU A 178 5.40 -1.86 -19.70
N HIS A 179 6.18 -2.56 -20.52
CA HIS A 179 7.41 -2.00 -21.07
C HIS A 179 7.56 -2.28 -22.57
N GLY A 180 8.16 -1.33 -23.29
CA GLY A 180 8.31 -1.41 -24.75
C GLY A 180 9.51 -0.64 -25.29
N GLY A 181 9.79 -0.81 -26.58
CA GLY A 181 10.93 -0.19 -27.24
C GLY A 181 12.28 -0.65 -26.70
N ASP A 182 13.19 0.30 -26.40
CA ASP A 182 14.51 -0.04 -25.84
C ASP A 182 14.41 -0.50 -24.37
N ALA A 183 13.37 -0.12 -23.65
CA ALA A 183 13.12 -0.60 -22.29
C ALA A 183 12.87 -2.14 -22.27
N ALA A 184 12.24 -2.69 -23.29
CA ALA A 184 12.01 -4.12 -23.43
C ALA A 184 13.29 -4.94 -23.64
N LYS A 185 14.37 -4.31 -24.10
CA LYS A 185 15.67 -4.95 -24.36
C LYS A 185 16.62 -4.86 -23.16
N SER A 186 16.25 -4.12 -22.12
CA SER A 186 17.11 -3.89 -20.95
C SER A 186 17.03 -5.07 -19.97
N GLU A 187 18.11 -5.85 -19.89
CA GLU A 187 18.25 -6.92 -18.89
C GLU A 187 18.25 -6.38 -17.45
N GLU A 188 18.83 -5.19 -17.26
CA GLU A 188 18.88 -4.52 -15.97
C GLU A 188 17.47 -4.16 -15.46
N LEU A 189 16.65 -3.57 -16.35
CA LEU A 189 15.25 -3.27 -16.01
C LEU A 189 14.48 -4.54 -15.68
N THR A 190 14.56 -5.57 -16.54
CA THR A 190 13.86 -6.85 -16.35
C THR A 190 14.22 -7.49 -15.02
N ARG A 191 15.52 -7.55 -14.69
CA ARG A 191 15.99 -8.09 -13.43
C ARG A 191 15.48 -7.26 -12.23
N THR A 192 15.51 -5.95 -12.33
CA THR A 192 15.03 -5.06 -11.26
C THR A 192 13.54 -5.23 -10.99
N LEU A 193 12.72 -5.36 -12.05
CA LEU A 193 11.28 -5.58 -11.93
C LEU A 193 10.97 -6.89 -11.21
N GLN A 194 11.70 -7.96 -11.54
CA GLN A 194 11.48 -9.31 -10.98
C GLN A 194 12.06 -9.47 -9.57
N GLU A 195 13.34 -9.08 -9.38
CA GLU A 195 14.08 -9.41 -8.16
C GLU A 195 13.94 -8.35 -7.05
N ARG A 196 13.86 -7.05 -7.42
CA ARG A 196 13.82 -5.95 -6.44
C ARG A 196 12.44 -5.41 -6.16
N LEU A 197 11.60 -5.27 -7.21
CA LEU A 197 10.27 -4.69 -7.08
C LEU A 197 9.18 -5.78 -6.96
N SER A 198 9.48 -7.03 -7.36
CA SER A 198 8.54 -8.16 -7.32
C SER A 198 7.19 -7.82 -7.95
N CYS A 199 7.19 -7.01 -9.02
CA CYS A 199 5.99 -6.58 -9.72
C CYS A 199 5.74 -7.43 -10.98
N CYS A 200 4.48 -7.49 -11.40
CA CYS A 200 4.14 -8.10 -12.68
C CYS A 200 4.67 -7.24 -13.82
N ALA A 201 5.36 -7.86 -14.78
CA ALA A 201 5.94 -7.15 -15.92
C ALA A 201 5.44 -7.76 -17.22
N ASP A 202 4.84 -6.95 -18.08
CA ASP A 202 4.32 -7.33 -19.39
C ASP A 202 5.08 -6.63 -20.50
N LEU A 203 5.36 -7.38 -21.56
CA LEU A 203 5.93 -6.84 -22.78
C LEU A 203 4.81 -6.27 -23.67
N GLY A 204 4.87 -4.98 -23.95
CA GLY A 204 3.95 -4.34 -24.88
C GLY A 204 4.30 -4.63 -26.34
N ALA A 205 3.31 -4.98 -27.15
CA ALA A 205 3.49 -5.06 -28.60
C ALA A 205 3.78 -3.66 -29.18
N ASP A 206 4.59 -3.59 -30.25
CA ASP A 206 5.02 -2.31 -30.85
C ASP A 206 3.84 -1.43 -31.29
N GLU A 207 2.72 -2.02 -31.69
CA GLU A 207 1.50 -1.33 -32.09
C GLU A 207 0.86 -0.52 -30.95
N LEU A 208 1.09 -0.92 -29.68
CA LEU A 208 0.60 -0.16 -28.52
C LEU A 208 1.27 1.21 -28.40
N PHE A 209 2.49 1.33 -28.91
CA PHE A 209 3.30 2.54 -28.85
C PHE A 209 3.28 3.34 -30.16
N ALA A 210 2.35 3.08 -31.07
CA ALA A 210 2.24 3.78 -32.34
C ALA A 210 2.06 5.30 -32.14
N PRO A 211 2.93 6.17 -32.72
CA PRO A 211 2.99 7.59 -32.37
C PRO A 211 1.68 8.34 -32.56
N GLN A 212 0.99 8.16 -33.68
CA GLN A 212 -0.24 8.92 -33.99
C GLN A 212 -1.39 8.53 -33.06
N GLU A 213 -1.57 7.23 -32.79
CA GLU A 213 -2.65 6.73 -31.96
C GLU A 213 -2.48 7.13 -30.49
N THR A 214 -1.25 7.01 -29.97
CA THR A 214 -0.93 7.35 -28.58
C THR A 214 -1.04 8.84 -28.32
N ALA A 215 -0.59 9.71 -29.23
CA ALA A 215 -0.76 11.16 -29.11
C ALA A 215 -2.23 11.56 -29.07
N GLN A 216 -3.04 11.08 -30.02
CA GLN A 216 -4.48 11.37 -30.09
C GLN A 216 -5.22 10.88 -28.84
N LEU A 217 -4.82 9.71 -28.30
CA LEU A 217 -5.44 9.16 -27.10
C LEU A 217 -5.15 10.01 -25.86
N VAL A 218 -3.89 10.50 -25.73
CA VAL A 218 -3.50 11.39 -24.61
C VAL A 218 -4.27 12.72 -24.71
N GLU A 219 -4.30 13.35 -25.87
CA GLU A 219 -5.03 14.62 -26.08
C GLU A 219 -6.53 14.46 -25.82
N LYS A 220 -7.12 13.38 -26.29
CA LYS A 220 -8.55 13.08 -26.08
C LYS A 220 -8.86 12.83 -24.59
N GLN A 221 -8.00 12.05 -23.90
CA GLN A 221 -8.23 11.70 -22.51
C GLN A 221 -8.17 12.92 -21.59
N PHE A 222 -7.17 13.77 -21.77
CA PHE A 222 -6.96 14.94 -20.91
C PHE A 222 -7.62 16.22 -21.42
N GLY A 223 -8.21 16.20 -22.62
CA GLY A 223 -8.90 17.34 -23.21
C GLY A 223 -8.00 18.54 -23.51
N LYS A 224 -6.68 18.30 -23.66
CA LYS A 224 -5.65 19.32 -23.90
C LYS A 224 -4.69 18.84 -24.97
N PRO A 225 -4.19 19.72 -25.85
CA PRO A 225 -3.16 19.37 -26.81
C PRO A 225 -1.82 19.11 -26.10
N LEU A 226 -0.90 18.39 -26.76
CA LEU A 226 0.39 18.00 -26.18
C LEU A 226 1.26 19.18 -25.72
N ASP A 227 1.13 20.34 -26.36
CA ASP A 227 1.86 21.58 -25.98
C ASP A 227 1.41 22.13 -24.62
N GLU A 228 0.12 22.16 -24.35
CA GLU A 228 -0.43 22.54 -23.05
C GLU A 228 -0.08 21.53 -21.93
N LEU A 229 0.09 20.27 -22.29
CA LEU A 229 0.56 19.23 -21.38
C LEU A 229 2.08 19.25 -21.17
N GLY A 230 2.82 20.07 -21.94
CA GLY A 230 4.29 20.17 -21.89
C GLY A 230 4.99 18.95 -22.50
N LEU A 231 4.34 18.21 -23.40
CA LEU A 231 4.81 16.93 -23.94
C LEU A 231 5.27 16.96 -25.39
N THR A 232 5.14 18.08 -26.12
CA THR A 232 5.40 18.19 -27.56
C THR A 232 6.77 17.65 -27.98
N GLU A 233 7.83 17.98 -27.24
CA GLU A 233 9.20 17.56 -27.54
C GLU A 233 9.60 16.25 -26.83
N ARG A 234 8.64 15.49 -26.31
CA ARG A 234 8.86 14.28 -25.49
C ARG A 234 8.05 13.09 -26.00
N PRO A 235 8.37 12.61 -27.21
CA PRO A 235 7.60 11.52 -27.83
C PRO A 235 7.59 10.24 -26.99
N GLU A 236 8.65 9.90 -26.30
CA GLU A 236 8.74 8.75 -25.42
C GLU A 236 7.73 8.83 -24.26
N VAL A 237 7.46 10.05 -23.74
CA VAL A 237 6.53 10.24 -22.61
C VAL A 237 5.08 10.06 -23.04
N TRP A 238 4.63 10.74 -24.10
CA TRP A 238 3.23 10.58 -24.52
C TRP A 238 2.97 9.22 -25.19
N ARG A 239 4.01 8.55 -25.75
CA ARG A 239 3.89 7.16 -26.21
C ARG A 239 3.69 6.21 -25.03
N SER A 240 4.46 6.37 -23.96
CA SER A 240 4.26 5.64 -22.70
C SER A 240 2.86 5.90 -22.12
N ALA A 241 2.45 7.17 -22.02
CA ALA A 241 1.14 7.54 -21.45
C ALA A 241 -0.03 7.01 -22.31
N GLY A 242 0.07 7.12 -23.64
CA GLY A 242 -0.94 6.61 -24.54
C GLY A 242 -1.06 5.08 -24.54
N ALA A 243 0.07 4.37 -24.49
CA ALA A 243 0.08 2.93 -24.36
C ALA A 243 -0.55 2.46 -23.04
N LEU A 244 -0.24 3.12 -21.93
CA LEU A 244 -0.84 2.84 -20.65
C LEU A 244 -2.36 3.07 -20.68
N LEU A 245 -2.83 4.20 -21.20
CA LEU A 245 -4.26 4.51 -21.31
C LEU A 245 -4.99 3.47 -22.18
N ARG A 246 -4.40 3.08 -23.32
CA ARG A 246 -4.98 2.07 -24.19
C ARG A 246 -5.13 0.73 -23.48
N THR A 247 -4.06 0.27 -22.83
CA THR A 247 -4.07 -0.98 -22.06
C THR A 247 -5.11 -0.96 -20.95
N LEU A 248 -5.19 0.13 -20.17
CA LEU A 248 -6.19 0.28 -19.11
C LEU A 248 -7.63 0.26 -19.67
N CYS A 249 -7.91 0.94 -20.80
CA CYS A 249 -9.21 0.90 -21.46
C CYS A 249 -9.57 -0.52 -21.94
N GLU A 250 -8.59 -1.25 -22.50
CA GLU A 250 -8.78 -2.63 -22.96
C GLU A 250 -9.06 -3.60 -21.81
N LEU A 251 -8.40 -3.42 -20.66
CA LEU A 251 -8.60 -4.26 -19.48
C LEU A 251 -9.91 -3.94 -18.75
N GLN A 252 -10.26 -2.67 -18.61
CA GLN A 252 -11.47 -2.26 -17.90
C GLN A 252 -12.74 -2.38 -18.76
N LYS A 253 -12.62 -2.39 -20.08
CA LYS A 253 -13.75 -2.36 -21.05
C LYS A 253 -14.70 -1.17 -20.86
N THR A 254 -14.33 -0.21 -20.03
CA THR A 254 -15.07 1.03 -19.73
C THR A 254 -14.18 2.24 -19.92
N GLY A 255 -14.75 3.42 -20.05
CA GLY A 255 -13.97 4.66 -20.13
C GLY A 255 -13.29 5.01 -18.82
N LEU A 256 -12.18 5.73 -18.90
CA LEU A 256 -11.40 6.23 -17.78
C LEU A 256 -11.71 7.71 -17.47
N SER A 257 -12.99 8.12 -17.52
CA SER A 257 -13.37 9.53 -17.43
C SER A 257 -13.06 10.19 -16.07
N HIS A 258 -12.71 9.41 -15.05
CA HIS A 258 -12.20 9.89 -13.77
C HIS A 258 -10.68 10.16 -13.78
N VAL A 259 -9.95 9.68 -14.78
CA VAL A 259 -8.53 10.01 -14.99
C VAL A 259 -8.47 11.29 -15.82
N ARG A 260 -8.51 12.46 -15.17
CA ARG A 260 -8.73 13.78 -15.83
C ARG A 260 -7.49 14.62 -15.97
N GLU A 261 -6.52 14.42 -15.12
CA GLU A 261 -5.31 15.25 -15.05
C GLU A 261 -4.07 14.40 -15.24
N LEU A 262 -3.19 14.83 -16.12
CA LEU A 262 -1.85 14.30 -16.26
C LEU A 262 -0.90 15.26 -15.55
N GLU A 263 -0.26 14.80 -14.47
CA GLU A 263 0.79 15.55 -13.82
C GLU A 263 2.14 15.17 -14.46
N PHE A 264 2.58 16.00 -15.43
CA PHE A 264 3.93 15.88 -15.95
C PHE A 264 4.91 16.59 -15.00
N TYR A 265 5.99 15.91 -14.62
CA TYR A 265 7.05 16.47 -13.79
C TYR A 265 8.43 16.12 -14.37
N VAL A 266 9.38 17.00 -14.12
CA VAL A 266 10.79 16.81 -14.46
C VAL A 266 11.62 16.60 -13.19
N SER A 267 12.77 15.94 -13.33
CA SER A 267 13.76 15.83 -12.25
C SER A 267 14.11 17.23 -11.71
N GLY A 268 14.33 17.35 -10.38
CA GLY A 268 14.64 18.63 -9.74
C GLY A 268 13.43 19.40 -9.21
N ARG A 269 12.21 18.92 -9.36
CA ARG A 269 11.01 19.50 -8.69
C ARG A 269 10.88 19.05 -7.24
N PHE A 270 11.34 17.85 -6.94
CA PHE A 270 11.31 17.21 -5.63
C PHE A 270 12.71 16.75 -5.24
N MET A 271 12.94 16.59 -3.94
CA MET A 271 14.14 15.95 -3.42
C MET A 271 14.23 14.53 -4.00
N GLU A 272 15.39 14.17 -4.53
CA GLU A 272 15.62 12.84 -5.03
C GLU A 272 16.05 11.89 -3.91
N LEU A 273 15.36 10.75 -3.84
CA LEU A 273 15.60 9.67 -2.90
C LEU A 273 15.70 8.38 -3.69
N ASP A 274 16.89 7.82 -3.79
CA ASP A 274 17.10 6.52 -4.41
C ASP A 274 16.51 5.36 -3.59
N LEU A 275 16.47 4.17 -4.16
CA LEU A 275 15.96 2.97 -3.48
C LEU A 275 16.74 2.67 -2.19
N SER A 276 18.06 2.87 -2.22
CA SER A 276 18.94 2.64 -1.07
C SER A 276 18.64 3.60 0.07
N ALA A 277 18.47 4.90 -0.23
CA ALA A 277 18.13 5.91 0.77
C ALA A 277 16.75 5.62 1.40
N ARG A 278 15.74 5.28 0.60
CA ARG A 278 14.39 4.93 1.11
C ARG A 278 14.43 3.75 2.06
N ARG A 279 15.14 2.69 1.67
CA ARG A 279 15.31 1.47 2.46
C ARG A 279 16.13 1.73 3.72
N ASN A 280 17.29 2.37 3.58
CA ASN A 280 18.22 2.62 4.68
C ASN A 280 17.65 3.56 5.74
N LEU A 281 16.80 4.51 5.34
CA LEU A 281 16.10 5.43 6.24
C LEU A 281 14.78 4.85 6.75
N GLU A 282 14.37 3.68 6.29
CA GLU A 282 13.12 3.01 6.68
C GLU A 282 11.92 3.95 6.59
N LEU A 283 11.73 4.56 5.40
CA LEU A 283 10.73 5.62 5.23
C LEU A 283 9.30 5.11 5.35
N THR A 284 8.97 4.02 4.66
CA THR A 284 7.62 3.47 4.59
C THR A 284 7.46 2.11 5.29
N GLU A 285 8.56 1.36 5.39
CA GLU A 285 8.61 0.03 5.99
C GLU A 285 10.00 -0.24 6.58
N THR A 286 10.09 -1.18 7.52
CA THR A 286 11.34 -1.57 8.16
C THR A 286 12.15 -2.49 7.26
N MET A 287 13.48 -2.34 7.24
CA MET A 287 14.39 -3.16 6.43
C MET A 287 14.29 -4.67 6.70
N ARG A 288 14.05 -5.04 7.96
CA ARG A 288 14.13 -6.44 8.40
C ARG A 288 12.81 -7.19 8.28
N ALA A 289 11.70 -6.55 8.63
CA ALA A 289 10.38 -7.18 8.70
C ALA A 289 9.47 -6.79 7.53
N GLY A 290 9.78 -5.72 6.78
CA GLY A 290 8.89 -5.19 5.74
C GLY A 290 7.58 -4.62 6.30
N GLU A 291 7.55 -4.22 7.58
CA GLU A 291 6.36 -3.73 8.25
C GLU A 291 6.34 -2.20 8.33
N LYS A 292 5.15 -1.61 8.24
CA LYS A 292 4.96 -0.17 8.47
C LYS A 292 5.39 0.25 9.88
N ARG A 293 5.10 -0.58 10.90
CA ARG A 293 5.43 -0.30 12.29
C ARG A 293 6.94 -0.25 12.50
N GLY A 294 7.47 0.89 12.95
CA GLY A 294 8.89 1.14 13.13
C GLY A 294 9.51 1.92 11.97
N SER A 295 8.75 2.28 10.94
CA SER A 295 9.16 3.19 9.86
C SER A 295 8.86 4.65 10.20
N LEU A 296 9.37 5.60 9.39
CA LEU A 296 9.01 7.01 9.53
C LEU A 296 7.52 7.24 9.26
N LEU A 297 6.96 6.58 8.25
CA LEU A 297 5.53 6.67 7.93
C LEU A 297 4.65 6.24 9.11
N TRP A 298 5.06 5.22 9.88
CA TRP A 298 4.32 4.82 11.08
C TRP A 298 4.28 5.92 12.16
N VAL A 299 5.33 6.73 12.27
CA VAL A 299 5.37 7.86 13.21
C VAL A 299 4.49 9.01 12.74
N LEU A 300 4.46 9.24 11.43
CA LEU A 300 3.79 10.39 10.83
C LEU A 300 2.30 10.15 10.58
N ASP A 301 1.88 8.93 10.26
CA ASP A 301 0.54 8.63 9.75
C ASP A 301 -0.45 8.33 10.88
N HIS A 302 -1.14 9.38 11.28
CA HIS A 302 -2.31 9.35 12.17
C HIS A 302 -3.51 10.03 11.51
N THR A 303 -3.45 10.20 10.19
CA THR A 303 -4.53 10.75 9.35
C THR A 303 -5.87 10.05 9.63
N LYS A 304 -6.97 10.73 9.34
CA LYS A 304 -8.33 10.22 9.61
C LYS A 304 -8.99 9.64 8.38
N THR A 305 -8.51 10.02 7.21
CA THR A 305 -9.04 9.57 5.92
C THR A 305 -8.02 8.70 5.18
N ALA A 306 -8.50 7.72 4.42
CA ALA A 306 -7.65 6.93 3.53
C ALA A 306 -6.94 7.81 2.49
N MET A 307 -7.63 8.84 1.99
CA MET A 307 -7.08 9.84 1.06
C MET A 307 -5.92 10.62 1.69
N GLY A 308 -6.05 11.04 2.96
CA GLY A 308 -4.99 11.69 3.72
C GLY A 308 -3.77 10.79 3.89
N SER A 309 -3.95 9.52 4.22
CA SER A 309 -2.86 8.56 4.36
C SER A 309 -2.10 8.37 3.04
N ARG A 310 -2.80 8.23 1.91
CA ARG A 310 -2.17 8.15 0.57
C ARG A 310 -1.42 9.45 0.22
N MET A 311 -1.98 10.60 0.52
CA MET A 311 -1.33 11.89 0.29
C MET A 311 -0.11 12.09 1.17
N LEU A 312 -0.17 11.72 2.44
CA LEU A 312 0.98 11.75 3.35
C LEU A 312 2.13 10.89 2.84
N ARG A 313 1.84 9.67 2.40
CA ARG A 313 2.83 8.78 1.76
C ARG A 313 3.44 9.48 0.52
N SER A 314 2.62 10.07 -0.33
CA SER A 314 3.11 10.81 -1.50
C SER A 314 3.99 12.00 -1.12
N TRP A 315 3.68 12.74 -0.05
CA TRP A 315 4.51 13.85 0.43
C TRP A 315 5.84 13.35 1.01
N LEU A 316 5.84 12.20 1.68
CA LEU A 316 7.05 11.54 2.18
C LEU A 316 7.97 11.10 1.04
N GLU A 317 7.41 10.58 -0.04
CA GLU A 317 8.14 10.10 -1.20
C GLU A 317 8.58 11.22 -2.16
N LYS A 318 7.98 12.40 -2.06
CA LYS A 318 8.21 13.58 -2.89
C LYS A 318 8.43 14.84 -2.04
N PRO A 319 9.50 14.93 -1.19
CA PRO A 319 9.78 16.13 -0.41
C PRO A 319 10.06 17.31 -1.34
N LEU A 320 9.65 18.51 -0.93
CA LEU A 320 9.72 19.70 -1.76
C LEU A 320 11.12 20.31 -1.78
N LEU A 321 11.49 20.95 -2.90
CA LEU A 321 12.70 21.76 -3.03
C LEU A 321 12.44 23.28 -2.97
N SER A 322 11.19 23.69 -3.06
CA SER A 322 10.84 25.13 -3.03
C SER A 322 10.59 25.61 -1.61
N PRO A 323 11.43 26.50 -1.05
CA PRO A 323 11.19 27.07 0.28
C PRO A 323 9.83 27.74 0.41
N LYS A 324 9.34 28.38 -0.64
CA LYS A 324 8.02 29.02 -0.65
C LYS A 324 6.90 27.99 -0.40
N ARG A 325 6.95 26.85 -1.09
CA ARG A 325 5.93 25.79 -0.94
C ARG A 325 6.05 25.08 0.40
N ILE A 326 7.29 24.85 0.87
CA ILE A 326 7.55 24.25 2.18
C ILE A 326 7.00 25.15 3.28
N ASN A 327 7.37 26.46 3.26
CA ASN A 327 6.91 27.41 4.26
C ASN A 327 5.38 27.59 4.26
N ALA A 328 4.72 27.52 3.09
CA ALA A 328 3.26 27.55 3.04
C ALA A 328 2.60 26.40 3.81
N ARG A 329 3.17 25.18 3.74
CA ARG A 329 2.73 24.06 4.57
C ARG A 329 3.04 24.27 6.05
N LEU A 330 4.26 24.73 6.37
CA LEU A 330 4.69 25.01 7.75
C LEU A 330 3.83 26.10 8.41
N ASP A 331 3.42 27.13 7.67
CA ASP A 331 2.52 28.18 8.15
C ASP A 331 1.15 27.60 8.55
N ALA A 332 0.60 26.72 7.71
CA ALA A 332 -0.66 26.04 7.99
C ALA A 332 -0.55 25.13 9.22
N VAL A 333 0.53 24.35 9.31
CA VAL A 333 0.78 23.46 10.47
C VAL A 333 0.96 24.30 11.74
N GLU A 334 1.64 25.46 11.68
CA GLU A 334 1.84 26.34 12.83
C GLU A 334 0.51 26.91 13.32
N GLU A 335 -0.33 27.38 12.42
CA GLU A 335 -1.64 27.94 12.79
C GLU A 335 -2.51 26.88 13.48
N LEU A 336 -2.60 25.66 12.95
CA LEU A 336 -3.32 24.54 13.57
C LEU A 336 -2.68 24.06 14.86
N THR A 337 -1.35 24.15 15.01
CA THR A 337 -0.68 23.79 16.26
C THR A 337 -1.04 24.76 17.38
N LYS A 338 -1.15 26.06 17.06
CA LYS A 338 -1.55 27.12 18.01
C LYS A 338 -3.05 27.10 18.30
N ASN A 339 -3.90 26.72 17.36
CA ASN A 339 -5.34 26.60 17.49
C ASN A 339 -5.74 25.15 17.86
N SER A 340 -5.57 24.78 19.12
CA SER A 340 -5.84 23.40 19.57
C SER A 340 -7.32 23.01 19.46
N ILE A 341 -8.25 23.93 19.72
CA ILE A 341 -9.69 23.65 19.64
C ILE A 341 -10.10 23.41 18.20
N GLY A 342 -9.77 24.35 17.29
CA GLY A 342 -10.10 24.19 15.86
C GLY A 342 -9.44 22.96 15.24
N ARG A 343 -8.19 22.62 15.64
CA ARG A 343 -7.55 21.38 15.20
C ARG A 343 -8.31 20.14 15.64
N ASP A 344 -8.72 20.07 16.91
CA ASP A 344 -9.44 18.89 17.44
C ASP A 344 -10.84 18.77 16.80
N GLU A 345 -11.52 19.88 16.52
CA GLU A 345 -12.77 19.91 15.74
C GLU A 345 -12.55 19.37 14.31
N LEU A 346 -11.50 19.81 13.62
CA LEU A 346 -11.12 19.28 12.29
C LEU A 346 -10.85 17.77 12.34
N VAL A 347 -10.14 17.28 13.36
CA VAL A 347 -9.86 15.85 13.55
C VAL A 347 -11.17 15.06 13.66
N HIS A 348 -12.16 15.56 14.39
CA HIS A 348 -13.46 14.88 14.53
C HIS A 348 -14.24 14.86 13.23
N MET A 349 -14.35 15.99 12.54
CA MET A 349 -15.06 16.08 11.27
C MET A 349 -14.44 15.19 10.19
N LEU A 350 -13.10 15.11 10.13
CA LEU A 350 -12.38 14.27 9.16
C LEU A 350 -12.60 12.77 9.37
N GLN A 351 -12.96 12.32 10.58
CA GLN A 351 -13.26 10.90 10.84
C GLN A 351 -14.51 10.39 10.11
N ASP A 352 -15.44 11.29 9.83
CA ASP A 352 -16.71 10.95 9.19
C ASP A 352 -16.66 11.06 7.65
N VAL A 353 -15.52 11.52 7.11
CA VAL A 353 -15.31 11.63 5.66
C VAL A 353 -14.97 10.26 5.06
N SER A 354 -15.72 9.86 4.04
CA SER A 354 -15.47 8.64 3.28
C SER A 354 -14.35 8.81 2.23
N ASP A 355 -13.92 7.68 1.64
CA ASP A 355 -12.90 7.69 0.57
C ASP A 355 -13.51 8.12 -0.78
N TYR A 356 -13.58 9.42 -1.02
CA TYR A 356 -14.15 9.99 -2.26
C TYR A 356 -13.39 9.56 -3.52
N GLU A 357 -12.06 9.39 -3.45
CA GLU A 357 -11.28 9.01 -4.62
C GLU A 357 -11.71 7.63 -5.13
N ARG A 358 -11.68 6.62 -4.25
CA ARG A 358 -12.01 5.24 -4.62
C ARG A 358 -13.49 5.03 -4.90
N VAL A 359 -14.37 5.71 -4.18
CA VAL A 359 -15.79 5.66 -4.46
C VAL A 359 -16.09 6.26 -5.84
N THR A 360 -15.50 7.41 -6.17
CA THR A 360 -15.66 8.05 -7.49
C THR A 360 -15.18 7.13 -8.62
N ALA A 361 -14.06 6.48 -8.48
CA ALA A 361 -13.57 5.53 -9.48
C ALA A 361 -14.58 4.39 -9.71
N ARG A 362 -15.14 3.81 -8.64
CA ARG A 362 -16.19 2.77 -8.76
C ARG A 362 -17.48 3.29 -9.38
N ILE A 363 -17.88 4.53 -9.09
CA ILE A 363 -19.05 5.18 -9.70
C ILE A 363 -18.84 5.31 -11.19
N VAL A 364 -17.71 5.86 -11.63
CA VAL A 364 -17.40 6.10 -13.05
C VAL A 364 -17.23 4.80 -13.84
N THR A 365 -16.59 3.79 -13.27
CA THR A 365 -16.41 2.48 -13.90
C THR A 365 -17.67 1.60 -13.87
N GLY A 366 -18.73 2.05 -13.20
CA GLY A 366 -19.97 1.29 -13.06
C GLY A 366 -19.95 0.16 -12.03
N ALA A 367 -18.85 0.02 -11.29
CA ALA A 367 -18.67 -1.00 -10.25
C ALA A 367 -19.35 -0.63 -8.92
N ALA A 368 -19.68 0.65 -8.70
CA ALA A 368 -20.33 1.10 -7.47
C ALA A 368 -21.72 0.50 -7.27
N ASN A 369 -22.01 0.09 -6.06
CA ASN A 369 -23.31 -0.34 -5.59
C ASN A 369 -24.03 0.76 -4.77
N CYS A 370 -25.24 0.48 -4.29
CA CYS A 370 -26.01 1.47 -3.52
C CYS A 370 -25.34 1.88 -2.21
N ARG A 371 -24.61 0.96 -1.56
CA ARG A 371 -23.89 1.26 -0.30
C ARG A 371 -22.72 2.21 -0.54
N ASP A 372 -22.05 2.11 -1.69
CA ASP A 372 -21.01 3.05 -2.10
C ASP A 372 -21.58 4.47 -2.23
N LEU A 373 -22.75 4.62 -2.84
CA LEU A 373 -23.42 5.91 -2.97
C LEU A 373 -23.85 6.47 -1.61
N VAL A 374 -24.45 5.65 -0.76
CA VAL A 374 -24.82 6.05 0.62
C VAL A 374 -23.57 6.44 1.41
N SER A 375 -22.46 5.70 1.29
CA SER A 375 -21.20 6.04 1.91
C SER A 375 -20.66 7.41 1.45
N LEU A 376 -20.74 7.69 0.14
CA LEU A 376 -20.41 9.00 -0.40
C LEU A 376 -21.30 10.11 0.19
N GLY A 377 -22.62 9.90 0.17
CA GLY A 377 -23.58 10.88 0.71
C GLY A 377 -23.37 11.18 2.19
N ASN A 378 -23.17 10.15 3.00
CA ASN A 378 -22.87 10.32 4.43
C ASN A 378 -21.51 11.00 4.65
N GLY A 379 -20.50 10.63 3.87
CA GLY A 379 -19.19 11.28 3.92
C GLY A 379 -19.21 12.76 3.56
N CYS A 380 -20.18 13.23 2.77
CA CYS A 380 -20.35 14.66 2.46
C CYS A 380 -20.99 15.48 3.60
N GLU A 381 -21.52 14.82 4.65
CA GLU A 381 -22.17 15.50 5.78
C GLU A 381 -21.27 16.56 6.45
N PRO A 382 -20.00 16.26 6.79
CA PRO A 382 -19.14 17.20 7.50
C PRO A 382 -18.55 18.31 6.61
N LEU A 383 -18.69 18.25 5.28
CA LEU A 383 -18.03 19.19 4.36
C LEU A 383 -18.43 20.67 4.57
N PRO A 384 -19.71 21.03 4.79
CA PRO A 384 -20.08 22.42 5.06
C PRO A 384 -19.41 22.97 6.34
N GLU A 385 -19.32 22.16 7.39
CA GLU A 385 -18.67 22.54 8.65
C GLU A 385 -17.15 22.63 8.49
N LEU A 386 -16.53 21.67 7.76
CA LEU A 386 -15.11 21.73 7.40
C LEU A 386 -14.79 23.01 6.62
N ARG A 387 -15.61 23.35 5.65
CA ARG A 387 -15.48 24.58 4.87
C ARG A 387 -15.57 25.84 5.75
N ALA A 388 -16.52 25.88 6.67
CA ALA A 388 -16.66 26.98 7.61
C ALA A 388 -15.46 27.10 8.55
N ALA A 389 -14.97 25.97 9.08
CA ALA A 389 -13.79 25.92 9.95
C ALA A 389 -12.52 26.44 9.26
N ILE A 390 -12.28 26.00 8.01
CA ILE A 390 -11.13 26.47 7.22
C ILE A 390 -11.24 27.94 6.88
N GLY A 391 -12.45 28.45 6.61
CA GLY A 391 -12.70 29.86 6.28
C GLY A 391 -12.31 30.84 7.39
N GLY A 392 -12.14 30.35 8.62
CA GLY A 392 -11.63 31.13 9.78
C GLY A 392 -10.10 31.11 9.91
N LEU A 393 -9.36 30.38 9.08
CA LEU A 393 -7.91 30.26 9.10
C LEU A 393 -7.24 31.22 8.10
N HIS A 394 -6.00 31.63 8.38
CA HIS A 394 -5.33 32.74 7.66
C HIS A 394 -4.12 32.30 6.83
N ALA A 395 -3.51 31.13 7.09
CA ALA A 395 -2.38 30.65 6.30
C ALA A 395 -2.79 30.46 4.83
N SER A 396 -1.94 30.89 3.91
CA SER A 396 -2.24 30.93 2.47
C SER A 396 -2.68 29.58 1.90
N MET A 397 -2.24 28.48 2.49
CA MET A 397 -2.63 27.13 2.08
C MET A 397 -4.12 26.87 2.30
N PHE A 398 -4.71 27.38 3.38
CA PHE A 398 -6.13 27.23 3.66
C PHE A 398 -7.02 27.98 2.68
N GLY A 399 -6.56 29.14 2.16
CA GLY A 399 -7.26 29.83 1.06
C GLY A 399 -7.35 28.98 -0.20
N VAL A 400 -6.24 28.32 -0.58
CA VAL A 400 -6.24 27.39 -1.72
C VAL A 400 -7.15 26.20 -1.49
N LEU A 401 -7.10 25.61 -0.28
CA LEU A 401 -7.97 24.48 0.06
C LEU A 401 -9.46 24.87 0.08
N LEU A 402 -9.78 26.09 0.52
CA LEU A 402 -11.15 26.60 0.55
C LEU A 402 -11.73 26.79 -0.86
N ASP A 403 -10.90 27.19 -1.82
CA ASP A 403 -11.31 27.33 -3.23
C ASP A 403 -11.54 25.95 -3.91
N GLU A 404 -10.82 24.92 -3.46
CA GLU A 404 -10.94 23.55 -4.00
C GLU A 404 -12.02 22.71 -3.30
N LEU A 405 -12.34 23.01 -2.05
CA LEU A 405 -13.30 22.28 -1.23
C LEU A 405 -14.71 22.69 -1.59
N ASP A 406 -15.46 21.85 -2.28
CA ASP A 406 -16.88 21.96 -2.53
C ASP A 406 -17.64 21.26 -1.40
N ASP A 407 -18.79 21.78 -0.98
CA ASP A 407 -19.59 21.17 0.08
C ASP A 407 -20.44 19.98 -0.38
N LEU A 408 -20.55 19.78 -1.72
CA LEU A 408 -21.27 18.68 -2.38
C LEU A 408 -22.67 18.42 -1.82
N SER A 409 -23.31 19.47 -1.26
CA SER A 409 -24.62 19.36 -0.60
C SER A 409 -25.72 18.91 -1.57
N ASP A 410 -25.65 19.35 -2.82
CA ASP A 410 -26.56 18.96 -3.91
C ASP A 410 -26.46 17.44 -4.19
N LEU A 411 -25.27 16.88 -4.25
CA LEU A 411 -25.04 15.45 -4.49
C LEU A 411 -25.43 14.59 -3.29
N ARG A 412 -25.13 15.07 -2.07
CA ARG A 412 -25.59 14.45 -0.84
C ARG A 412 -27.11 14.35 -0.80
N ASP A 413 -27.80 15.45 -1.07
CA ASP A 413 -29.25 15.52 -1.00
C ASP A 413 -29.89 14.67 -2.09
N GLU A 414 -29.30 14.60 -3.29
CA GLU A 414 -29.75 13.69 -4.36
C GLU A 414 -29.66 12.22 -3.92
N ILE A 415 -28.52 11.80 -3.37
CA ILE A 415 -28.32 10.42 -2.90
C ILE A 415 -29.35 10.09 -1.79
N ARG A 416 -29.55 11.00 -0.83
CA ARG A 416 -30.50 10.81 0.26
C ARG A 416 -31.94 10.75 -0.19
N ASN A 417 -32.30 11.50 -1.20
CA ASN A 417 -33.65 11.49 -1.75
C ASN A 417 -33.90 10.23 -2.58
N ALA A 418 -32.90 9.72 -3.27
CA ALA A 418 -33.03 8.58 -4.17
C ALA A 418 -32.86 7.21 -3.49
N ILE A 419 -31.88 7.07 -2.59
CA ILE A 419 -31.46 5.77 -2.05
C ILE A 419 -31.92 5.63 -0.59
N VAL A 420 -32.33 4.44 -0.20
CA VAL A 420 -32.67 4.13 1.21
C VAL A 420 -31.42 4.11 2.08
N ASP A 421 -31.56 4.35 3.40
CA ASP A 421 -30.43 4.43 4.31
C ASP A 421 -29.67 3.11 4.46
N GLU A 422 -30.38 1.99 4.43
CA GLU A 422 -29.82 0.63 4.49
C GLU A 422 -30.14 -0.16 3.22
N PRO A 423 -29.44 0.09 2.10
CA PRO A 423 -29.74 -0.58 0.85
C PRO A 423 -29.25 -2.05 0.87
N PRO A 424 -29.88 -2.92 0.06
CA PRO A 424 -29.45 -4.30 -0.10
C PRO A 424 -28.01 -4.37 -0.63
N PHE A 425 -27.39 -5.53 -0.46
CA PHE A 425 -26.02 -5.74 -0.94
C PHE A 425 -25.94 -5.73 -2.47
N SER A 426 -26.92 -6.36 -3.13
CA SER A 426 -26.94 -6.49 -4.59
C SER A 426 -28.00 -5.55 -5.20
N VAL A 427 -27.60 -4.80 -6.21
CA VAL A 427 -28.50 -3.94 -7.01
C VAL A 427 -29.59 -4.73 -7.74
N ARG A 428 -29.50 -6.08 -7.79
CA ARG A 428 -30.49 -6.96 -8.43
C ARG A 428 -31.57 -7.46 -7.48
N GLU A 429 -31.46 -7.18 -6.18
CA GLU A 429 -32.46 -7.64 -5.18
C GLU A 429 -33.69 -6.74 -5.12
N GLY A 430 -33.58 -5.50 -5.58
CA GLY A 430 -34.63 -4.48 -5.43
C GLY A 430 -34.71 -3.93 -3.99
N GLY A 431 -35.57 -2.93 -3.77
CA GLY A 431 -35.72 -2.26 -2.46
C GLY A 431 -34.62 -1.25 -2.15
N MET A 432 -33.96 -0.71 -3.16
CA MET A 432 -32.86 0.26 -3.02
C MET A 432 -33.28 1.73 -3.17
N ILE A 433 -34.37 2.00 -3.89
CA ILE A 433 -34.89 3.35 -4.13
C ILE A 433 -35.89 3.72 -3.04
N ARG A 434 -35.80 4.95 -2.56
CA ARG A 434 -36.66 5.49 -1.49
C ARG A 434 -38.10 5.70 -2.00
N ASP A 435 -39.07 5.52 -1.12
CA ASP A 435 -40.47 5.84 -1.42
C ASP A 435 -40.64 7.34 -1.68
N GLY A 436 -41.44 7.70 -2.68
CA GLY A 436 -41.65 9.08 -3.11
C GLY A 436 -40.63 9.63 -4.11
N TYR A 437 -39.58 8.86 -4.46
CA TYR A 437 -38.59 9.28 -5.46
C TYR A 437 -39.13 9.18 -6.90
N SER A 438 -39.92 8.15 -7.19
CA SER A 438 -40.56 7.94 -8.52
C SER A 438 -42.00 7.53 -8.37
N GLU A 439 -42.91 8.34 -8.97
CA GLU A 439 -44.32 8.08 -8.96
C GLU A 439 -44.68 6.75 -9.62
N GLU A 440 -44.01 6.37 -10.73
CA GLU A 440 -44.19 5.05 -11.38
C GLU A 440 -43.83 3.90 -10.44
N LEU A 441 -42.72 4.04 -9.71
CA LEU A 441 -42.26 3.03 -8.79
C LEU A 441 -43.23 2.85 -7.61
N ASP A 442 -43.72 3.96 -7.06
CA ASP A 442 -44.68 3.95 -5.95
C ASP A 442 -46.02 3.30 -6.37
N GLN A 443 -46.52 3.61 -7.57
CA GLN A 443 -47.70 2.94 -8.12
C GLN A 443 -47.50 1.42 -8.25
N LEU A 444 -46.33 0.98 -8.73
CA LEU A 444 -46.03 -0.45 -8.85
C LEU A 444 -45.96 -1.14 -7.48
N ARG A 445 -45.36 -0.47 -6.47
CA ARG A 445 -45.34 -0.95 -5.08
C ARG A 445 -46.73 -1.06 -4.47
N ASP A 446 -47.60 -0.10 -4.76
CA ASP A 446 -48.99 -0.12 -4.32
C ASP A 446 -49.75 -1.32 -4.92
N ILE A 447 -49.51 -1.66 -6.20
CA ILE A 447 -50.07 -2.85 -6.82
C ILE A 447 -49.63 -4.12 -6.08
N VAL A 448 -48.37 -4.22 -5.73
CA VAL A 448 -47.82 -5.41 -5.01
C VAL A 448 -48.33 -5.47 -3.57
N SER A 449 -48.36 -4.34 -2.85
CA SER A 449 -48.87 -4.25 -1.48
C SER A 449 -50.40 -4.45 -1.42
N GLY A 450 -51.16 -3.81 -2.33
CA GLY A 450 -52.56 -4.01 -2.48
C GLY A 450 -52.95 -5.42 -2.88
N GLY A 451 -52.08 -6.12 -3.63
CA GLY A 451 -52.21 -7.54 -3.94
C GLY A 451 -52.31 -8.44 -2.71
N LYS A 452 -51.63 -8.11 -1.62
CA LYS A 452 -51.76 -8.88 -0.34
C LYS A 452 -53.16 -8.74 0.29
N GLY A 453 -53.73 -7.54 0.25
CA GLY A 453 -55.12 -7.28 0.69
C GLY A 453 -56.14 -8.00 -0.20
N THR A 454 -55.89 -8.00 -1.51
CA THR A 454 -56.73 -8.71 -2.49
C THR A 454 -56.65 -10.24 -2.28
N LEU A 455 -55.50 -10.78 -1.95
CA LEU A 455 -55.36 -12.23 -1.59
C LEU A 455 -56.12 -12.59 -0.34
N ALA A 456 -56.11 -11.77 0.69
CA ALA A 456 -56.91 -11.95 1.89
C ALA A 456 -58.42 -11.89 1.62
N ARG A 457 -58.81 -10.96 0.71
CA ARG A 457 -60.20 -10.83 0.25
C ARG A 457 -60.63 -12.08 -0.54
N ILE A 458 -59.81 -12.53 -1.49
CA ILE A 458 -60.08 -13.77 -2.25
C ILE A 458 -60.18 -14.96 -1.28
N GLU A 459 -59.33 -15.06 -0.31
CA GLU A 459 -59.41 -16.12 0.71
C GLU A 459 -60.73 -16.09 1.48
N ALA A 460 -61.17 -14.91 1.90
CA ALA A 460 -62.43 -14.74 2.61
C ALA A 460 -63.66 -15.03 1.71
N GLU A 461 -63.68 -14.50 0.49
CA GLU A 461 -64.74 -14.71 -0.48
C GLU A 461 -64.84 -16.20 -0.89
N GLU A 462 -63.75 -16.85 -1.13
CA GLU A 462 -63.71 -18.28 -1.49
C GLU A 462 -64.09 -19.19 -0.31
N ARG A 463 -63.79 -18.80 0.94
CA ARG A 463 -64.30 -19.47 2.13
C ARG A 463 -65.78 -19.34 2.25
N GLU A 464 -66.33 -18.18 1.98
CA GLU A 464 -67.77 -17.95 2.01
C GLU A 464 -68.50 -18.67 0.89
N LYS A 465 -68.01 -18.60 -0.35
CA LYS A 465 -68.56 -19.30 -1.51
C LYS A 465 -68.55 -20.82 -1.37
N THR A 466 -67.48 -21.37 -0.85
CA THR A 466 -67.29 -22.83 -0.77
C THR A 466 -67.73 -23.45 0.54
N GLY A 467 -67.91 -22.64 1.60
CA GLY A 467 -68.23 -23.12 2.94
C GLY A 467 -67.02 -23.83 3.62
N ILE A 468 -65.82 -23.84 2.99
CA ILE A 468 -64.65 -24.54 3.47
C ILE A 468 -63.89 -23.70 4.46
N LYS A 469 -64.08 -23.89 5.76
CA LYS A 469 -63.47 -23.08 6.82
C LYS A 469 -61.93 -23.19 6.91
N THR A 470 -61.35 -24.28 6.41
CA THR A 470 -59.92 -24.55 6.44
C THR A 470 -59.16 -24.06 5.20
N LEU A 471 -59.88 -23.49 4.23
CA LEU A 471 -59.30 -22.94 3.01
C LEU A 471 -58.30 -21.82 3.34
N ARG A 472 -57.12 -21.93 2.77
CA ARG A 472 -56.07 -20.89 2.90
C ARG A 472 -55.44 -20.59 1.53
N VAL A 473 -55.12 -19.34 1.30
CA VAL A 473 -54.29 -18.94 0.15
C VAL A 473 -52.83 -18.97 0.59
N GLY A 474 -51.97 -19.66 -0.17
CA GLY A 474 -50.56 -19.78 0.08
C GLY A 474 -49.74 -19.52 -1.18
N TYR A 475 -48.41 -19.38 -1.03
CA TYR A 475 -47.46 -19.21 -2.13
C TYR A 475 -46.41 -20.31 -2.11
N ASN A 476 -46.07 -20.83 -3.28
CA ASN A 476 -44.95 -21.76 -3.46
C ASN A 476 -44.14 -21.36 -4.70
N ARG A 477 -42.82 -21.39 -4.59
CA ARG A 477 -41.93 -20.98 -5.71
C ARG A 477 -42.13 -21.78 -7.00
N VAL A 478 -42.58 -23.05 -6.90
CA VAL A 478 -42.76 -23.94 -8.06
C VAL A 478 -44.12 -23.77 -8.70
N PHE A 479 -45.17 -23.54 -7.91
CA PHE A 479 -46.58 -23.54 -8.37
C PHE A 479 -47.27 -22.19 -8.28
N GLY A 480 -46.59 -21.17 -7.73
CA GLY A 480 -47.16 -19.85 -7.52
C GLY A 480 -48.13 -19.77 -6.36
N TYR A 481 -49.12 -18.86 -6.47
CA TYR A 481 -50.19 -18.78 -5.49
C TYR A 481 -51.19 -19.93 -5.67
N TYR A 482 -51.62 -20.50 -4.55
CA TYR A 482 -52.53 -21.62 -4.52
C TYR A 482 -53.55 -21.51 -3.37
N ILE A 483 -54.69 -22.14 -3.55
CA ILE A 483 -55.68 -22.37 -2.49
C ILE A 483 -55.43 -23.79 -1.93
N GLU A 484 -55.14 -23.89 -0.63
CA GLU A 484 -54.99 -25.17 0.06
C GLU A 484 -56.25 -25.53 0.80
N VAL A 485 -56.74 -26.74 0.53
CA VAL A 485 -57.92 -27.32 1.16
C VAL A 485 -57.56 -28.63 1.85
N SER A 486 -57.95 -28.79 3.11
CA SER A 486 -57.68 -30.00 3.87
C SER A 486 -58.43 -31.24 3.28
N LYS A 487 -57.82 -32.41 3.41
CA LYS A 487 -58.29 -33.69 2.80
C LYS A 487 -59.73 -34.04 3.13
N GLY A 488 -60.21 -33.66 4.32
CA GLY A 488 -61.60 -33.92 4.73
C GLY A 488 -62.67 -33.02 4.07
N GLN A 489 -62.28 -31.99 3.35
CA GLN A 489 -63.18 -31.03 2.73
C GLN A 489 -62.97 -30.90 1.19
N THR A 490 -62.20 -31.79 0.60
CA THR A 490 -61.94 -31.81 -0.86
C THR A 490 -63.21 -32.09 -1.69
N ALA A 491 -64.20 -32.78 -1.13
CA ALA A 491 -65.49 -33.00 -1.79
C ALA A 491 -66.35 -31.73 -1.95
N GLN A 492 -66.00 -30.66 -1.23
CA GLN A 492 -66.75 -29.38 -1.30
C GLN A 492 -66.11 -28.37 -2.28
N VAL A 493 -64.99 -28.78 -2.92
CA VAL A 493 -64.29 -27.92 -3.86
C VAL A 493 -65.03 -27.81 -5.16
N PRO A 494 -65.30 -26.57 -5.67
CA PRO A 494 -65.93 -26.33 -6.92
C PRO A 494 -65.23 -26.94 -8.14
N GLU A 495 -65.92 -27.38 -9.15
CA GLU A 495 -65.36 -27.90 -10.40
C GLU A 495 -64.48 -26.85 -11.15
N THR A 496 -64.69 -25.58 -10.87
CA THR A 496 -63.89 -24.46 -11.43
C THR A 496 -62.48 -24.38 -10.91
N TYR A 497 -62.19 -25.10 -9.81
CA TYR A 497 -60.81 -25.10 -9.25
C TYR A 497 -59.95 -26.13 -9.99
N ILE A 498 -58.77 -25.66 -10.42
CA ILE A 498 -57.80 -26.53 -11.12
C ILE A 498 -56.82 -27.09 -10.08
N ARG A 499 -56.88 -28.42 -9.89
CA ARG A 499 -55.97 -29.12 -8.97
C ARG A 499 -54.55 -29.08 -9.51
N LYS A 500 -53.58 -28.66 -8.67
CA LYS A 500 -52.13 -28.60 -8.98
C LYS A 500 -51.29 -29.61 -8.23
N GLN A 501 -51.61 -29.87 -6.97
CA GLN A 501 -50.82 -30.77 -6.13
C GLN A 501 -51.70 -31.46 -5.09
N THR A 502 -51.45 -32.76 -4.87
CA THR A 502 -52.02 -33.54 -3.77
C THR A 502 -50.96 -33.73 -2.69
N LEU A 503 -51.27 -33.39 -1.45
CA LEU A 503 -50.45 -33.53 -0.27
C LEU A 503 -51.03 -34.62 0.64
N THR A 504 -50.25 -35.08 1.61
CA THR A 504 -50.74 -36.04 2.64
C THR A 504 -51.85 -35.43 3.50
N THR A 505 -51.86 -34.12 3.71
CA THR A 505 -52.80 -33.40 4.58
C THR A 505 -53.90 -32.66 3.82
N GLY A 506 -53.78 -32.46 2.51
CA GLY A 506 -54.75 -31.68 1.72
C GLY A 506 -54.43 -31.68 0.22
N GLU A 507 -55.12 -30.84 -0.51
CA GLU A 507 -54.92 -30.59 -1.93
C GLU A 507 -54.77 -29.12 -2.21
N ARG A 508 -53.98 -28.79 -3.25
CA ARG A 508 -53.74 -27.42 -3.70
C ARG A 508 -54.36 -27.17 -5.05
N TYR A 509 -55.09 -26.06 -5.13
CA TYR A 509 -55.83 -25.63 -6.29
C TYR A 509 -55.46 -24.24 -6.72
N ILE A 510 -55.79 -23.89 -7.97
CA ILE A 510 -55.72 -22.52 -8.47
C ILE A 510 -57.10 -22.15 -9.11
N THR A 511 -57.41 -20.88 -9.01
CA THR A 511 -58.55 -20.27 -9.72
C THR A 511 -58.04 -19.33 -10.81
N PRO A 512 -58.85 -19.04 -11.87
CA PRO A 512 -58.49 -18.06 -12.90
C PRO A 512 -58.20 -16.70 -12.31
N GLU A 513 -58.96 -16.25 -11.31
CA GLU A 513 -58.77 -14.96 -10.63
C GLU A 513 -57.43 -14.91 -9.87
N LEU A 514 -57.10 -15.96 -9.13
CA LEU A 514 -55.84 -16.06 -8.42
C LEU A 514 -54.66 -16.08 -9.38
N LYS A 515 -54.78 -16.73 -10.53
CA LYS A 515 -53.74 -16.77 -11.56
C LYS A 515 -53.55 -15.43 -12.22
N GLU A 516 -54.60 -14.63 -12.47
CA GLU A 516 -54.51 -13.30 -13.04
C GLU A 516 -53.88 -12.32 -12.05
N LEU A 517 -54.27 -12.38 -10.77
CA LEU A 517 -53.61 -11.61 -9.70
C LEU A 517 -52.14 -11.97 -9.55
N GLU A 518 -51.80 -13.24 -9.61
CA GLU A 518 -50.41 -13.71 -9.60
C GLU A 518 -49.62 -13.08 -10.74
N ARG A 519 -50.15 -13.15 -11.96
CA ARG A 519 -49.49 -12.56 -13.13
C ARG A 519 -49.21 -11.05 -12.93
N THR A 520 -50.22 -10.35 -12.43
CA THR A 520 -50.14 -8.91 -12.16
C THR A 520 -49.03 -8.60 -11.11
N ILE A 521 -49.02 -9.37 -9.99
CA ILE A 521 -48.03 -9.17 -8.93
C ILE A 521 -46.62 -9.50 -9.42
N LEU A 522 -46.44 -10.60 -10.15
CA LEU A 522 -45.13 -11.02 -10.64
C LEU A 522 -44.59 -10.02 -11.67
N THR A 523 -45.45 -9.61 -12.65
CA THR A 523 -45.04 -8.59 -13.62
C THR A 523 -44.70 -7.26 -12.95
N ALA A 524 -45.45 -6.84 -11.92
CA ALA A 524 -45.12 -5.65 -11.16
C ALA A 524 -43.80 -5.76 -10.42
N LYS A 525 -43.51 -6.93 -9.80
CA LYS A 525 -42.23 -7.14 -9.12
C LYS A 525 -41.05 -7.10 -10.07
N ASP A 526 -41.13 -7.75 -11.22
CA ASP A 526 -40.07 -7.74 -12.22
C ASP A 526 -39.84 -6.31 -12.74
N ARG A 527 -40.95 -5.55 -12.98
CA ARG A 527 -40.84 -4.15 -13.38
C ARG A 527 -40.27 -3.25 -12.30
N ILE A 528 -40.61 -3.49 -11.00
CA ILE A 528 -40.03 -2.78 -9.86
C ILE A 528 -38.52 -2.95 -9.86
N THR A 529 -38.03 -4.18 -9.93
CA THR A 529 -36.60 -4.46 -9.89
C THR A 529 -35.87 -3.81 -11.08
N ALA A 530 -36.42 -3.89 -12.26
CA ALA A 530 -35.85 -3.26 -13.46
C ALA A 530 -35.86 -1.72 -13.37
N LEU A 531 -36.97 -1.12 -12.92
CA LEU A 531 -37.08 0.34 -12.76
C LEU A 531 -36.18 0.88 -11.66
N GLU A 532 -36.06 0.16 -10.53
CA GLU A 532 -35.14 0.56 -9.48
C GLU A 532 -33.69 0.53 -9.96
N TYR A 533 -33.30 -0.46 -10.75
CA TYR A 533 -31.95 -0.51 -11.35
C TYR A 533 -31.74 0.63 -12.37
N GLU A 534 -32.74 0.98 -13.13
CA GLU A 534 -32.70 2.11 -14.08
C GLU A 534 -32.52 3.44 -13.34
N LEU A 535 -33.34 3.70 -12.32
CA LEU A 535 -33.22 4.89 -11.47
C LEU A 535 -31.88 4.99 -10.75
N PHE A 536 -31.43 3.89 -10.16
CA PHE A 536 -30.10 3.81 -9.56
C PHE A 536 -29.00 4.15 -10.58
N SER A 537 -29.10 3.60 -11.79
CA SER A 537 -28.12 3.84 -12.85
C SER A 537 -28.10 5.30 -13.31
N GLN A 538 -29.25 6.00 -13.31
CA GLN A 538 -29.35 7.43 -13.59
C GLN A 538 -28.67 8.26 -12.52
N VAL A 539 -28.91 7.98 -11.23
CA VAL A 539 -28.24 8.65 -10.11
C VAL A 539 -26.73 8.42 -10.19
N ARG A 540 -26.31 7.18 -10.38
CA ARG A 540 -24.88 6.84 -10.53
C ARG A 540 -24.22 7.59 -11.69
N GLN A 541 -24.91 7.70 -12.84
CA GLN A 541 -24.39 8.42 -14.01
C GLN A 541 -24.27 9.92 -13.73
N HIS A 542 -25.24 10.53 -13.08
CA HIS A 542 -25.17 11.94 -12.71
C HIS A 542 -23.98 12.20 -11.75
N LEU A 543 -23.77 11.35 -10.76
CA LEU A 543 -22.60 11.42 -9.87
C LEU A 543 -21.29 11.24 -10.65
N ALA A 544 -21.24 10.34 -11.64
CA ALA A 544 -20.08 10.17 -12.51
C ALA A 544 -19.75 11.44 -13.31
N ASP A 545 -20.77 12.16 -13.78
CA ASP A 545 -20.60 13.44 -14.48
C ASP A 545 -20.04 14.54 -13.57
N GLN A 546 -20.29 14.46 -12.24
CA GLN A 546 -19.76 15.37 -11.22
C GLN A 546 -18.39 14.94 -10.63
N SER A 547 -17.78 13.88 -11.17
CA SER A 547 -16.53 13.31 -10.66
C SER A 547 -15.38 14.34 -10.49
N ALA A 548 -15.31 15.37 -11.36
CA ALA A 548 -14.30 16.42 -11.24
C ALA A 548 -14.44 17.27 -9.96
N ARG A 549 -15.67 17.57 -9.52
CA ARG A 549 -15.94 18.29 -8.27
C ARG A 549 -15.57 17.43 -7.08
N ILE A 550 -16.01 16.17 -7.10
CA ILE A 550 -15.72 15.21 -6.02
C ILE A 550 -14.21 15.01 -5.87
N GLN A 551 -13.47 14.84 -6.97
CA GLN A 551 -12.00 14.65 -6.91
C GLN A 551 -11.25 15.89 -6.44
N ARG A 552 -11.69 17.11 -6.78
CA ARG A 552 -11.08 18.34 -6.24
C ARG A 552 -11.28 18.42 -4.73
N THR A 553 -12.50 18.17 -4.27
CA THR A 553 -12.83 18.11 -2.84
C THR A 553 -12.03 17.04 -2.14
N ALA A 554 -11.88 15.86 -2.73
CA ALA A 554 -11.06 14.76 -2.20
C ALA A 554 -9.62 15.21 -1.94
N ARG A 555 -9.00 15.89 -2.90
CA ARG A 555 -7.62 16.42 -2.77
C ARG A 555 -7.51 17.47 -1.67
N ALA A 556 -8.49 18.38 -1.58
CA ALA A 556 -8.52 19.40 -0.55
C ALA A 556 -8.65 18.78 0.85
N VAL A 557 -9.56 17.83 1.02
CA VAL A 557 -9.75 17.08 2.27
C VAL A 557 -8.49 16.29 2.64
N ALA A 558 -7.87 15.58 1.68
CA ALA A 558 -6.64 14.83 1.93
C ALA A 558 -5.49 15.74 2.40
N ALA A 559 -5.32 16.90 1.76
CA ALA A 559 -4.29 17.88 2.17
C ALA A 559 -4.59 18.48 3.55
N LEU A 560 -5.86 18.78 3.84
CA LEU A 560 -6.28 19.26 5.15
C LEU A 560 -6.01 18.24 6.24
N ASP A 561 -6.31 16.97 5.98
CA ASP A 561 -6.07 15.85 6.92
C ASP A 561 -4.59 15.72 7.23
N VAL A 562 -3.69 15.74 6.23
CA VAL A 562 -2.24 15.69 6.44
C VAL A 562 -1.75 16.88 7.26
N LEU A 563 -2.20 18.12 6.97
CA LEU A 563 -1.79 19.31 7.72
C LEU A 563 -2.29 19.27 9.17
N THR A 564 -3.50 18.78 9.38
CA THR A 564 -4.10 18.60 10.70
C THR A 564 -3.35 17.55 11.50
N ASP A 565 -2.98 16.43 10.86
CA ASP A 565 -2.18 15.37 11.47
C ASP A 565 -0.78 15.86 11.86
N PHE A 566 -0.08 16.58 10.97
CA PHE A 566 1.22 17.19 11.30
C PHE A 566 1.14 18.14 12.50
N ALA A 567 0.08 18.94 12.58
CA ALA A 567 -0.13 19.83 13.72
C ALA A 567 -0.42 19.07 15.01
N ALA A 568 -1.23 18.01 14.94
CA ALA A 568 -1.53 17.15 16.08
C ALA A 568 -0.28 16.40 16.57
N LEU A 569 0.52 15.88 15.65
CA LEU A 569 1.79 15.22 15.94
C LEU A 569 2.78 16.20 16.58
N ALA A 570 2.93 17.40 16.02
CA ALA A 570 3.82 18.44 16.53
C ALA A 570 3.46 18.81 17.98
N ALA A 571 2.18 19.00 18.28
CA ALA A 571 1.71 19.32 19.63
C ALA A 571 1.93 18.16 20.61
N ARG A 572 1.67 16.92 20.19
CA ARG A 572 1.78 15.72 21.03
C ARG A 572 3.25 15.38 21.35
N GLN A 573 4.13 15.54 20.38
CA GLN A 573 5.54 15.12 20.46
C GLN A 573 6.50 16.29 20.74
N ASN A 574 5.98 17.48 20.92
CA ASN A 574 6.77 18.70 21.14
C ASN A 574 7.82 18.91 20.03
N TYR A 575 7.37 18.87 18.77
CA TYR A 575 8.19 19.16 17.61
C TYR A 575 8.23 20.67 17.36
N CYS A 576 9.36 21.16 16.82
CA CYS A 576 9.51 22.59 16.52
C CYS A 576 9.30 22.85 15.02
N ARG A 577 8.88 24.07 14.70
CA ARG A 577 8.86 24.58 13.32
C ARG A 577 10.30 24.78 12.84
N PRO A 578 10.72 24.14 11.73
CA PRO A 578 12.02 24.43 11.12
C PRO A 578 11.98 25.73 10.32
N GLU A 579 13.12 26.46 10.31
CA GLU A 579 13.37 27.55 9.38
C GLU A 579 13.97 26.99 8.09
N ILE A 580 13.34 27.26 6.94
CA ILE A 580 13.75 26.73 5.63
C ILE A 580 14.22 27.85 4.73
N ASP A 581 15.45 27.71 4.21
CA ASP A 581 16.08 28.69 3.32
C ASP A 581 16.97 28.03 2.25
N LEU A 582 17.69 28.81 1.47
CA LEU A 582 18.65 28.37 0.46
C LEU A 582 20.11 28.57 0.90
N SER A 583 20.37 28.79 2.19
CA SER A 583 21.72 29.11 2.71
C SER A 583 22.70 27.92 2.58
N GLY A 584 22.22 26.72 2.43
CA GLY A 584 23.02 25.49 2.50
C GLY A 584 23.47 25.13 3.92
N GLU A 585 23.03 25.86 4.93
CA GLU A 585 23.34 25.59 6.34
C GLU A 585 22.36 24.55 6.91
N LEU A 586 22.84 23.73 7.81
CA LEU A 586 22.07 22.73 8.55
C LEU A 586 22.40 22.82 10.03
N HIS A 587 21.53 23.48 10.80
CA HIS A 587 21.66 23.65 12.24
C HIS A 587 20.48 23.04 12.95
N ILE A 588 20.70 22.01 13.74
CA ILE A 588 19.69 21.32 14.54
C ILE A 588 20.18 21.34 15.99
N THR A 589 19.37 21.84 16.90
CA THR A 589 19.67 21.83 18.34
C THR A 589 18.74 20.85 19.03
N ASP A 590 19.32 20.00 19.90
CA ASP A 590 18.61 18.95 20.61
C ASP A 590 17.73 18.08 19.70
N GLY A 591 18.28 17.68 18.54
CA GLY A 591 17.61 16.79 17.61
C GLY A 591 17.38 15.40 18.20
N ARG A 592 16.22 14.82 17.92
CA ARG A 592 15.81 13.48 18.36
C ARG A 592 15.49 12.60 17.14
N HIS A 593 15.64 11.28 17.28
CA HIS A 593 15.29 10.36 16.20
C HIS A 593 13.79 10.07 16.25
N PRO A 594 12.98 10.46 15.24
CA PRO A 594 11.53 10.40 15.31
C PRO A 594 10.98 9.00 15.59
N VAL A 595 11.62 7.97 15.04
CA VAL A 595 11.17 6.59 15.22
C VAL A 595 11.66 6.00 16.53
N VAL A 596 12.97 6.17 16.83
CA VAL A 596 13.56 5.55 18.03
C VAL A 596 12.95 6.12 19.31
N GLU A 597 12.64 7.42 19.36
CA GLU A 597 11.98 8.03 20.53
C GLU A 597 10.59 7.44 20.81
N GLN A 598 9.87 6.99 19.77
CA GLN A 598 8.55 6.35 19.91
C GLN A 598 8.64 4.87 20.31
N VAL A 599 9.71 4.21 19.95
CA VAL A 599 9.95 2.79 20.30
C VAL A 599 10.47 2.63 21.72
N LEU A 600 11.23 3.61 22.22
CA LEU A 600 11.72 3.62 23.60
C LEU A 600 10.58 3.88 24.59
N LYS A 601 10.15 2.83 25.32
CA LYS A 601 9.05 2.94 26.29
C LYS A 601 9.51 3.41 27.67
N ASP A 602 10.71 3.00 28.10
CA ASP A 602 11.20 3.15 29.47
C ASP A 602 12.45 4.04 29.59
N ALA A 603 12.95 4.60 28.50
CA ALA A 603 14.15 5.44 28.50
C ALA A 603 13.93 6.70 27.64
N LEU A 604 14.40 7.83 28.14
CA LEU A 604 14.41 9.06 27.37
C LEU A 604 15.46 8.99 26.26
N PHE A 605 15.11 9.44 25.07
CA PHE A 605 16.06 9.60 23.97
C PHE A 605 17.05 10.72 24.32
N VAL A 606 18.35 10.51 24.06
CA VAL A 606 19.37 11.52 24.29
C VAL A 606 19.46 12.42 23.06
N PRO A 607 19.07 13.71 23.15
CA PRO A 607 19.07 14.61 22.01
C PRO A 607 20.50 15.02 21.63
N ASN A 608 20.72 15.29 20.33
CA ASN A 608 22.02 15.66 19.78
C ASN A 608 21.93 16.89 18.89
N ASP A 609 22.97 17.70 18.92
CA ASP A 609 23.13 18.85 18.07
C ASP A 609 23.80 18.46 16.75
N THR A 610 23.46 19.19 15.68
CA THR A 610 24.07 19.04 14.36
C THR A 610 24.33 20.40 13.79
N ALA A 611 25.54 20.62 13.32
CA ALA A 611 25.92 21.83 12.59
C ALA A 611 26.72 21.41 11.36
N LEU A 612 26.19 21.62 10.17
CA LEU A 612 26.86 21.43 8.89
C LEU A 612 26.64 22.67 8.04
N ASP A 613 27.68 23.08 7.30
CA ASP A 613 27.60 24.19 6.37
C ASP A 613 28.33 23.86 5.06
N CYS A 614 28.30 24.76 4.09
CA CYS A 614 29.08 24.63 2.85
C CYS A 614 30.51 25.17 2.99
N GLY A 615 30.93 25.54 4.18
CA GLY A 615 32.19 26.25 4.48
C GLY A 615 33.11 25.48 5.44
N ALA A 616 33.08 25.90 6.71
CA ALA A 616 34.05 25.50 7.74
C ALA A 616 33.72 24.15 8.39
N ASN A 617 32.47 23.67 8.31
CA ASN A 617 32.02 22.38 8.87
C ASN A 617 31.15 21.65 7.85
N ARG A 618 31.75 21.34 6.71
CA ARG A 618 31.05 20.65 5.62
C ARG A 618 30.99 19.14 5.83
N VAL A 619 32.06 18.59 6.39
CA VAL A 619 32.19 17.15 6.64
C VAL A 619 32.42 16.91 8.13
N ALA A 620 31.53 16.12 8.73
CA ALA A 620 31.68 15.67 10.11
C ALA A 620 32.14 14.20 10.13
N ILE A 621 33.36 13.96 10.58
CA ILE A 621 33.90 12.62 10.83
C ILE A 621 33.42 12.17 12.21
N LEU A 622 32.69 11.07 12.26
CA LEU A 622 32.11 10.49 13.46
C LEU A 622 32.88 9.26 13.89
N THR A 623 33.57 9.34 15.03
CA THR A 623 34.31 8.23 15.63
C THR A 623 33.61 7.70 16.88
N GLY A 624 33.98 6.51 17.31
CA GLY A 624 33.45 5.88 18.52
C GLY A 624 32.98 4.44 18.28
N PRO A 625 32.61 3.70 19.34
CA PRO A 625 32.31 2.29 19.25
C PRO A 625 30.97 2.02 18.52
N ASN A 626 30.84 0.82 17.97
CA ASN A 626 29.56 0.31 17.52
C ASN A 626 28.61 0.20 18.71
N MET A 627 27.31 0.29 18.51
CA MET A 627 26.25 0.36 19.54
C MET A 627 26.19 1.68 20.33
N ALA A 628 27.12 2.60 20.15
CA ALA A 628 27.06 3.89 20.83
C ALA A 628 26.04 4.88 20.19
N GLY A 629 25.56 4.60 18.98
CA GLY A 629 24.48 5.36 18.33
C GLY A 629 24.90 6.24 17.15
N LYS A 630 26.08 6.04 16.53
CA LYS A 630 26.55 6.78 15.34
C LYS A 630 25.53 6.73 14.19
N SER A 631 25.17 5.53 13.75
CA SER A 631 24.24 5.31 12.64
C SER A 631 22.84 5.85 12.95
N THR A 632 22.39 5.75 14.23
CA THR A 632 21.13 6.33 14.69
C THR A 632 21.16 7.86 14.58
N TYR A 633 22.28 8.50 14.99
CA TYR A 633 22.43 9.94 14.87
C TYR A 633 22.43 10.40 13.40
N MET A 634 23.15 9.72 12.52
CA MET A 634 23.19 10.09 11.11
C MET A 634 21.80 9.93 10.44
N ARG A 635 21.10 8.84 10.72
CA ARG A 635 19.72 8.66 10.25
C ARG A 635 18.79 9.74 10.81
N GLN A 636 18.90 10.10 12.08
CA GLN A 636 18.16 11.20 12.70
C GLN A 636 18.27 12.49 11.91
N VAL A 637 19.49 12.87 11.52
CA VAL A 637 19.74 14.11 10.74
C VAL A 637 19.04 14.03 9.39
N ALA A 638 19.19 12.92 8.66
CA ALA A 638 18.54 12.73 7.37
C ALA A 638 17.01 12.78 7.48
N LEU A 639 16.42 12.12 8.49
CA LEU A 639 14.98 12.12 8.72
C LEU A 639 14.44 13.50 9.09
N ILE A 640 15.17 14.28 9.90
CA ILE A 640 14.81 15.67 10.25
C ILE A 640 14.78 16.54 9.00
N VAL A 641 15.80 16.46 8.13
CA VAL A 641 15.85 17.19 6.87
C VAL A 641 14.68 16.82 5.97
N LEU A 642 14.39 15.53 5.84
CA LEU A 642 13.28 15.02 5.04
C LEU A 642 11.93 15.52 5.55
N MET A 643 11.66 15.39 6.86
CA MET A 643 10.43 15.90 7.50
C MET A 643 10.25 17.40 7.26
N ALA A 644 11.32 18.18 7.42
CA ALA A 644 11.30 19.63 7.18
C ALA A 644 10.91 19.96 5.73
N GLN A 645 11.48 19.26 4.75
CA GLN A 645 11.18 19.50 3.33
C GLN A 645 9.82 18.92 2.88
N MET A 646 9.19 18.06 3.68
CA MET A 646 7.77 17.72 3.52
C MET A 646 6.83 18.86 3.95
N GLY A 647 7.31 19.79 4.77
CA GLY A 647 6.49 20.81 5.44
C GLY A 647 5.96 20.34 6.78
N CYS A 648 6.62 19.38 7.43
CA CYS A 648 6.30 18.89 8.77
C CYS A 648 7.19 19.57 9.82
N PHE A 649 6.71 19.76 11.04
CA PHE A 649 7.52 20.12 12.19
C PHE A 649 8.47 18.96 12.54
N VAL A 650 9.60 19.27 13.17
CA VAL A 650 10.70 18.32 13.35
C VAL A 650 11.02 18.06 14.82
N PRO A 651 11.48 16.86 15.18
CA PRO A 651 11.85 16.47 16.54
C PRO A 651 13.16 17.14 16.98
N ALA A 652 13.12 18.42 17.26
CA ALA A 652 14.24 19.22 17.71
C ALA A 652 13.76 20.35 18.62
N ARG A 653 14.69 21.01 19.33
CA ARG A 653 14.38 22.28 20.04
C ARG A 653 14.31 23.45 19.06
N THR A 654 15.29 23.52 18.16
CA THR A 654 15.32 24.47 17.02
C THR A 654 15.96 23.80 15.83
N ALA A 655 15.52 24.15 14.62
CA ALA A 655 16.11 23.67 13.38
C ALA A 655 16.13 24.77 12.32
N ARG A 656 17.29 24.99 11.69
CA ARG A 656 17.44 25.78 10.47
C ARG A 656 18.03 24.89 9.40
N ILE A 657 17.32 24.76 8.29
CA ILE A 657 17.62 23.76 7.27
C ILE A 657 17.66 24.44 5.91
N GLY A 658 18.86 24.59 5.35
CA GLY A 658 19.06 24.92 3.95
C GLY A 658 18.61 23.74 3.08
N VAL A 659 17.81 24.01 2.06
CA VAL A 659 17.22 22.97 1.18
C VAL A 659 18.30 22.02 0.64
N VAL A 660 18.01 20.73 0.73
CA VAL A 660 18.83 19.62 0.23
C VAL A 660 18.17 19.06 -1.02
N ASP A 661 18.92 18.91 -2.09
CA ASP A 661 18.42 18.39 -3.36
C ASP A 661 18.30 16.85 -3.36
N ARG A 662 19.20 16.17 -2.61
CA ARG A 662 19.31 14.73 -2.59
C ARG A 662 19.89 14.23 -1.27
N ILE A 663 19.34 13.16 -0.73
CA ILE A 663 19.92 12.47 0.44
C ILE A 663 20.46 11.12 -0.04
N PHE A 664 21.76 10.93 0.13
CA PHE A 664 22.40 9.66 -0.14
C PHE A 664 22.75 8.94 1.15
N THR A 665 22.53 7.65 1.18
CA THR A 665 22.87 6.84 2.35
C THR A 665 23.63 5.58 1.96
N ARG A 666 24.78 5.39 2.61
CA ARG A 666 25.48 4.13 2.67
C ARG A 666 25.57 3.71 4.13
N ILE A 667 24.70 2.83 4.58
CA ILE A 667 24.58 2.39 5.97
C ILE A 667 24.55 0.85 5.95
N GLY A 668 25.57 0.22 6.51
CA GLY A 668 25.77 -1.22 6.75
C GLY A 668 25.13 -2.19 5.74
N ALA A 669 25.87 -3.10 5.14
CA ALA A 669 25.32 -4.08 4.20
C ALA A 669 24.38 -5.06 4.91
N SER A 670 23.16 -5.24 4.38
CA SER A 670 22.51 -6.56 4.47
C SER A 670 23.14 -7.43 3.39
N ASP A 671 23.56 -8.64 3.74
CA ASP A 671 24.03 -9.63 2.78
C ASP A 671 22.94 -9.87 1.73
N ASP A 672 23.17 -9.39 0.52
CA ASP A 672 22.33 -9.72 -0.63
C ASP A 672 22.84 -11.00 -1.27
N LEU A 673 22.53 -12.12 -0.62
CA LEU A 673 22.92 -13.45 -1.09
C LEU A 673 22.28 -13.79 -2.45
N ALA A 674 21.19 -13.11 -2.82
CA ALA A 674 20.48 -13.37 -4.06
C ALA A 674 21.22 -12.84 -5.29
N SER A 675 21.97 -11.73 -5.18
CA SER A 675 22.70 -11.14 -6.30
C SER A 675 24.02 -11.84 -6.63
N GLY A 676 24.52 -12.74 -5.76
CA GLY A 676 25.80 -13.41 -5.91
C GLY A 676 27.03 -12.47 -5.87
N GLN A 677 26.85 -11.20 -5.53
CA GLN A 677 27.93 -10.22 -5.41
C GLN A 677 28.49 -10.21 -4.00
N SER A 678 29.79 -9.97 -3.85
CA SER A 678 30.37 -9.79 -2.53
C SER A 678 29.86 -8.49 -1.89
N THR A 679 29.68 -8.49 -0.57
CA THR A 679 29.27 -7.30 0.20
C THR A 679 30.13 -6.09 -0.07
N PHE A 680 31.43 -6.30 -0.32
CA PHE A 680 32.37 -5.24 -0.69
C PHE A 680 32.09 -4.67 -2.09
N MET A 681 31.71 -5.51 -3.07
CA MET A 681 31.39 -5.03 -4.42
C MET A 681 30.08 -4.20 -4.41
N VAL A 682 29.08 -4.64 -3.67
CA VAL A 682 27.84 -3.88 -3.47
C VAL A 682 28.15 -2.53 -2.82
N GLU A 683 28.97 -2.51 -1.77
CA GLU A 683 29.42 -1.28 -1.11
C GLU A 683 30.10 -0.33 -2.08
N MET A 684 31.04 -0.81 -2.88
CA MET A 684 31.77 0.03 -3.84
C MET A 684 30.88 0.56 -4.96
N THR A 685 29.92 -0.22 -5.42
CA THR A 685 28.92 0.23 -6.40
C THR A 685 28.05 1.36 -5.82
N GLU A 686 27.53 1.21 -4.60
CA GLU A 686 26.75 2.26 -3.94
C GLU A 686 27.57 3.56 -3.72
N VAL A 687 28.83 3.41 -3.28
CA VAL A 687 29.73 4.58 -3.13
C VAL A 687 30.01 5.25 -4.48
N ALA A 688 30.25 4.48 -5.54
CA ALA A 688 30.48 5.01 -6.88
C ALA A 688 29.28 5.83 -7.37
N GLU A 689 28.05 5.32 -7.18
CA GLU A 689 26.80 6.03 -7.51
C GLU A 689 26.67 7.35 -6.71
N ILE A 690 26.97 7.32 -5.41
CA ILE A 690 26.95 8.51 -4.56
C ILE A 690 27.93 9.56 -5.09
N LEU A 691 29.18 9.17 -5.37
CA LEU A 691 30.21 10.12 -5.81
C LEU A 691 29.97 10.66 -7.23
N LYS A 692 29.24 9.92 -8.07
CA LYS A 692 28.88 10.34 -9.43
C LYS A 692 27.74 11.36 -9.43
N HIS A 693 26.76 11.23 -8.53
CA HIS A 693 25.52 11.99 -8.55
C HIS A 693 25.38 13.08 -7.49
N ALA A 694 26.25 13.06 -6.48
CA ALA A 694 26.20 14.05 -5.40
C ALA A 694 26.56 15.45 -5.89
N THR A 695 25.83 16.43 -5.40
CA THR A 695 26.07 17.87 -5.65
C THR A 695 26.49 18.57 -4.36
N SER A 696 26.90 19.84 -4.43
CA SER A 696 27.18 20.65 -3.25
C SER A 696 25.96 20.91 -2.35
N HIS A 697 24.74 20.66 -2.86
CA HIS A 697 23.49 20.79 -2.11
C HIS A 697 23.03 19.47 -1.49
N SER A 698 23.69 18.36 -1.80
CA SER A 698 23.34 17.04 -1.29
C SER A 698 23.73 16.83 0.18
N LEU A 699 23.08 15.87 0.84
CA LEU A 699 23.43 15.36 2.16
C LEU A 699 23.89 13.91 2.03
N LEU A 700 25.15 13.66 2.38
CA LEU A 700 25.74 12.33 2.32
C LEU A 700 25.80 11.70 3.71
N ILE A 701 25.31 10.49 3.85
CA ILE A 701 25.36 9.65 5.05
C ILE A 701 26.19 8.42 4.73
N LEU A 702 27.46 8.44 5.14
CA LEU A 702 28.45 7.41 4.83
C LEU A 702 28.87 6.68 6.11
N ASP A 703 28.43 5.44 6.29
CA ASP A 703 28.69 4.67 7.49
C ASP A 703 29.62 3.47 7.19
N GLU A 704 30.77 3.46 7.86
CA GLU A 704 31.77 2.37 7.86
C GLU A 704 32.28 1.98 6.46
N ILE A 705 32.65 2.94 5.63
CA ILE A 705 33.20 2.69 4.29
C ILE A 705 34.53 1.95 4.38
N GLY A 706 34.71 0.92 3.51
CA GLY A 706 35.96 0.15 3.41
C GLY A 706 36.06 -1.03 4.37
N ARG A 707 34.97 -1.38 5.08
CA ARG A 707 34.99 -2.47 6.07
C ARG A 707 35.05 -3.87 5.45
N GLY A 708 34.62 -4.01 4.20
CA GLY A 708 34.51 -5.29 3.50
C GLY A 708 35.82 -5.87 2.93
N THR A 709 36.98 -5.20 3.15
CA THR A 709 38.27 -5.62 2.60
C THR A 709 39.40 -5.58 3.63
N SER A 710 40.68 -5.69 3.20
CA SER A 710 41.82 -5.60 4.10
C SER A 710 41.91 -4.22 4.76
N THR A 711 42.45 -4.14 5.98
CA THR A 711 42.48 -2.92 6.78
C THR A 711 43.10 -1.74 6.03
N PHE A 712 44.23 -1.96 5.36
CA PHE A 712 44.94 -0.88 4.65
C PHE A 712 44.22 -0.45 3.37
N ASP A 713 43.68 -1.41 2.60
CA ASP A 713 42.92 -1.10 1.39
C ASP A 713 41.64 -0.33 1.75
N GLY A 714 40.91 -0.84 2.77
CA GLY A 714 39.68 -0.21 3.25
C GLY A 714 39.92 1.21 3.76
N MET A 715 40.98 1.44 4.53
CA MET A 715 41.37 2.77 5.01
C MET A 715 41.74 3.69 3.86
N ALA A 716 42.52 3.21 2.87
CA ALA A 716 42.91 4.00 1.71
C ALA A 716 41.70 4.44 0.87
N ILE A 717 40.75 3.52 0.65
CA ILE A 717 39.50 3.80 -0.06
C ILE A 717 38.66 4.81 0.73
N ALA A 718 38.43 4.56 2.04
CA ALA A 718 37.67 5.45 2.90
C ALA A 718 38.22 6.87 2.91
N ARG A 719 39.55 7.03 2.98
CA ARG A 719 40.24 8.31 2.90
C ARG A 719 40.00 9.00 1.54
N ALA A 720 40.18 8.28 0.45
CA ALA A 720 40.00 8.82 -0.89
C ALA A 720 38.54 9.26 -1.13
N VAL A 721 37.55 8.50 -0.68
CA VAL A 721 36.12 8.86 -0.74
C VAL A 721 35.84 10.12 0.07
N LEU A 722 36.37 10.23 1.28
CA LEU A 722 36.22 11.39 2.15
C LEU A 722 36.82 12.64 1.50
N GLU A 723 38.07 12.57 1.00
CA GLU A 723 38.74 13.66 0.29
C GLU A 723 37.95 14.11 -0.94
N TYR A 724 37.42 13.17 -1.71
CA TYR A 724 36.62 13.44 -2.90
C TYR A 724 35.29 14.15 -2.56
N ALA A 725 34.59 13.69 -1.53
CA ALA A 725 33.33 14.27 -1.05
C ALA A 725 33.55 15.68 -0.46
N ALA A 726 34.69 15.89 0.22
CA ALA A 726 35.07 17.16 0.84
C ALA A 726 35.54 18.20 -0.14
N ASP A 727 36.10 17.84 -1.31
CA ASP A 727 36.62 18.78 -2.29
C ASP A 727 35.51 19.62 -2.96
N LYS A 728 35.49 20.94 -2.72
CA LYS A 728 34.53 21.87 -3.33
C LYS A 728 34.56 21.92 -4.85
N LYS A 729 35.69 21.55 -5.48
CA LYS A 729 35.81 21.50 -6.93
C LYS A 729 35.17 20.27 -7.55
N ARG A 730 34.98 19.24 -6.75
CA ARG A 730 34.37 17.96 -7.17
C ARG A 730 32.93 17.88 -6.72
N ILE A 731 32.68 17.74 -5.42
CA ILE A 731 31.36 17.63 -4.83
C ILE A 731 31.11 18.75 -3.82
N GLY A 732 31.86 18.78 -2.71
CA GLY A 732 31.67 19.74 -1.65
C GLY A 732 30.35 19.61 -0.89
N ALA A 733 29.79 18.41 -0.79
CA ALA A 733 28.51 18.13 -0.13
C ALA A 733 28.61 18.13 1.39
N LYS A 734 27.49 18.42 2.05
CA LYS A 734 27.32 18.17 3.49
C LYS A 734 27.39 16.68 3.76
N THR A 735 28.39 16.26 4.58
CA THR A 735 28.68 14.84 4.76
C THR A 735 28.77 14.46 6.24
N LEU A 736 28.04 13.44 6.66
CA LEU A 736 28.25 12.71 7.91
C LEU A 736 28.97 11.41 7.58
N PHE A 737 30.19 11.27 8.10
CA PHE A 737 31.08 10.15 7.79
C PHE A 737 31.44 9.39 9.07
N ALA A 738 30.82 8.24 9.29
CA ALA A 738 31.19 7.40 10.44
C ALA A 738 32.27 6.39 10.06
N THR A 739 33.28 6.26 10.91
CA THR A 739 34.42 5.38 10.65
C THR A 739 34.96 4.78 11.93
N HIS A 740 35.65 3.62 11.79
CA HIS A 740 36.49 2.99 12.80
C HIS A 740 37.99 3.24 12.58
N TYR A 741 38.33 3.87 11.45
CA TYR A 741 39.74 4.22 11.18
C TYR A 741 40.07 5.53 11.88
N HIS A 742 40.82 5.45 13.01
CA HIS A 742 41.21 6.62 13.79
C HIS A 742 42.16 7.52 13.01
N GLU A 743 42.96 6.95 12.10
CA GLU A 743 43.86 7.67 11.21
C GLU A 743 43.16 8.70 10.30
N LEU A 744 41.86 8.50 10.03
CA LEU A 744 41.10 9.48 9.23
C LEU A 744 40.79 10.78 9.99
N THR A 745 40.98 10.79 11.31
CA THR A 745 40.76 12.03 12.09
C THR A 745 41.83 13.09 11.82
N ASP A 746 43.01 12.70 11.32
CA ASP A 746 44.09 13.63 10.97
C ASP A 746 43.71 14.54 9.80
N ILE A 747 42.72 14.12 8.96
CA ILE A 747 42.23 14.88 7.80
C ILE A 747 41.66 16.25 8.21
N GLU A 748 41.17 16.42 9.44
CA GLU A 748 40.71 17.73 9.96
C GLU A 748 41.79 18.80 9.85
N GLN A 749 43.08 18.42 10.01
CA GLN A 749 44.21 19.34 9.92
C GLN A 749 44.65 19.57 8.48
N GLU A 750 44.31 18.67 7.56
CA GLU A 750 44.78 18.69 6.18
C GLU A 750 43.76 19.38 5.23
N ILE A 751 42.46 19.23 5.50
CA ILE A 751 41.39 19.68 4.61
C ILE A 751 40.45 20.65 5.33
N GLU A 752 40.33 21.84 4.79
CA GLU A 752 39.41 22.86 5.28
C GLU A 752 37.92 22.39 5.10
N GLY A 753 37.15 22.55 6.16
CA GLY A 753 35.73 22.16 6.16
C GLY A 753 35.48 20.74 6.65
N VAL A 754 36.51 20.02 7.11
CA VAL A 754 36.38 18.75 7.81
C VAL A 754 36.48 18.98 9.32
N ARG A 755 35.62 18.35 10.10
CA ARG A 755 35.61 18.42 11.57
C ARG A 755 35.40 17.04 12.17
N ASN A 756 36.11 16.79 13.29
CA ASN A 756 35.98 15.56 14.04
C ASN A 756 34.92 15.66 15.13
N TYR A 757 34.16 14.61 15.28
CA TYR A 757 33.21 14.43 16.35
C TYR A 757 33.33 13.00 16.90
N ASN A 758 33.04 12.82 18.18
CA ASN A 758 33.00 11.53 18.80
C ASN A 758 31.74 11.36 19.66
N ILE A 759 31.43 10.11 20.02
CA ILE A 759 30.37 9.81 20.98
C ILE A 759 30.98 9.85 22.39
N ALA A 760 30.42 10.72 23.24
CA ALA A 760 30.88 10.84 24.61
C ALA A 760 30.68 9.55 25.41
N VAL A 761 31.76 9.14 26.07
CA VAL A 761 31.85 7.94 26.90
C VAL A 761 32.24 8.31 28.32
N ARG A 762 31.58 7.73 29.32
CA ARG A 762 31.96 7.90 30.72
C ARG A 762 32.52 6.58 31.28
N LYS A 763 33.77 6.58 31.71
CA LYS A 763 34.38 5.45 32.45
C LYS A 763 33.88 5.49 33.91
N ARG A 764 33.29 4.39 34.39
CA ARG A 764 32.83 4.25 35.77
C ARG A 764 33.54 3.02 36.40
N GLY A 765 34.78 3.25 36.87
CA GLY A 765 35.64 2.12 37.29
C GLY A 765 36.06 1.26 36.12
N ALA A 766 35.75 -0.02 36.16
CA ALA A 766 35.96 -0.96 35.05
C ALA A 766 34.88 -0.95 34.00
N ASP A 767 33.74 -0.24 34.24
CA ASP A 767 32.59 -0.20 33.35
C ASP A 767 32.59 1.06 32.49
N ILE A 768 32.04 0.91 31.29
CA ILE A 768 31.87 2.02 30.33
C ILE A 768 30.39 2.25 30.12
N VAL A 769 30.00 3.53 30.24
CA VAL A 769 28.65 3.98 29.95
C VAL A 769 28.71 4.90 28.73
N PHE A 770 28.02 4.49 27.66
CA PHE A 770 27.86 5.32 26.47
C PHE A 770 26.82 6.39 26.74
N LEU A 771 27.24 7.66 26.70
CA LEU A 771 26.31 8.77 26.95
C LEU A 771 25.41 9.09 25.75
N ARG A 772 25.70 8.49 24.58
CA ARG A 772 24.96 8.69 23.32
C ARG A 772 24.91 10.17 22.88
N LYS A 773 25.82 11.01 23.39
CA LYS A 773 25.95 12.43 23.04
C LYS A 773 27.14 12.60 22.11
N ILE A 774 26.90 13.26 20.97
CA ILE A 774 27.92 13.64 20.01
C ILE A 774 28.62 14.91 20.54
N VAL A 775 29.94 14.89 20.58
CA VAL A 775 30.77 16.00 21.03
C VAL A 775 31.91 16.28 20.02
N PRO A 776 32.36 17.52 19.89
CA PRO A 776 33.49 17.86 19.04
C PRO A 776 34.80 17.18 19.50
N GLY A 777 35.67 16.84 18.54
CA GLY A 777 36.97 16.22 18.74
C GLY A 777 37.02 14.75 18.34
N ALA A 778 38.22 14.20 18.20
CA ALA A 778 38.44 12.78 17.91
C ALA A 778 38.24 11.90 19.17
N ALA A 779 37.95 10.60 19.01
CA ALA A 779 37.95 9.66 20.12
C ALA A 779 39.41 9.26 20.47
N ASP A 780 39.77 9.36 21.73
CA ASP A 780 41.11 9.03 22.20
C ASP A 780 41.41 7.52 22.36
N ASP A 781 40.35 6.71 22.55
CA ASP A 781 40.48 5.27 22.85
C ASP A 781 39.60 4.40 21.92
N SER A 782 40.07 3.18 21.62
CA SER A 782 39.23 2.14 21.05
C SER A 782 38.47 1.39 22.16
N TYR A 783 37.14 1.19 21.99
CA TYR A 783 36.27 0.58 22.99
C TYR A 783 35.77 -0.83 22.58
N GLY A 784 36.36 -1.44 21.54
CA GLY A 784 35.89 -2.73 20.99
C GLY A 784 35.92 -3.86 22.01
N VAL A 785 36.97 -3.95 22.82
CA VAL A 785 37.14 -4.98 23.85
C VAL A 785 36.12 -4.82 24.99
N GLU A 786 35.75 -3.60 25.33
CA GLU A 786 34.75 -3.27 26.33
C GLU A 786 33.36 -3.62 25.85
N VAL A 787 33.07 -3.34 24.58
CA VAL A 787 31.78 -3.75 23.93
C VAL A 787 31.67 -5.27 23.90
N ALA A 788 32.74 -5.97 23.58
CA ALA A 788 32.78 -7.44 23.61
C ALA A 788 32.46 -8.01 25.00
N ARG A 789 32.98 -7.38 26.07
CA ARG A 789 32.64 -7.72 27.45
C ARG A 789 31.16 -7.48 27.77
N LEU A 790 30.61 -6.34 27.37
CA LEU A 790 29.20 -6.03 27.55
C LEU A 790 28.28 -7.00 26.78
N ALA A 791 28.76 -7.53 25.66
CA ALA A 791 28.05 -8.56 24.89
C ALA A 791 28.14 -9.97 25.51
N GLY A 792 28.86 -10.13 26.63
CA GLY A 792 28.93 -11.39 27.38
C GLY A 792 30.05 -12.33 26.93
N LEU A 793 31.11 -11.83 26.24
CA LEU A 793 32.27 -12.66 25.96
C LEU A 793 32.97 -13.10 27.27
N PRO A 794 33.48 -14.36 27.35
CA PRO A 794 34.15 -14.87 28.52
C PRO A 794 35.33 -13.98 28.99
N ASP A 795 35.46 -13.74 30.29
CA ASP A 795 36.47 -12.84 30.85
C ASP A 795 37.90 -13.17 30.44
N LYS A 796 38.21 -14.45 30.27
CA LYS A 796 39.53 -14.92 29.78
C LYS A 796 39.83 -14.41 28.37
N VAL A 797 38.80 -14.37 27.47
CA VAL A 797 38.94 -13.86 26.11
C VAL A 797 39.12 -12.36 26.14
N VAL A 798 38.28 -11.64 26.92
CA VAL A 798 38.33 -10.19 27.09
C VAL A 798 39.68 -9.73 27.64
N SER A 799 40.21 -10.41 28.67
CA SER A 799 41.51 -10.11 29.26
C SER A 799 42.64 -10.31 28.25
N ARG A 800 42.61 -11.43 27.51
CA ARG A 800 43.58 -11.67 26.44
C ARG A 800 43.51 -10.64 25.31
N ALA A 801 42.29 -10.25 24.90
CA ALA A 801 42.11 -9.23 23.89
C ALA A 801 42.70 -7.86 24.31
N ARG A 802 42.57 -7.46 25.59
CA ARG A 802 43.19 -6.26 26.14
C ARG A 802 44.72 -6.31 26.11
N GLU A 803 45.31 -7.46 26.45
CA GLU A 803 46.78 -7.65 26.37
C GLU A 803 47.28 -7.50 24.92
N LEU A 804 46.57 -8.15 23.99
CA LEU A 804 46.87 -8.09 22.56
C LEU A 804 46.75 -6.67 22.01
N LEU A 805 45.66 -5.96 22.37
CA LEU A 805 45.40 -4.58 21.95
C LEU A 805 46.55 -3.67 22.39
N ARG A 806 46.96 -3.74 23.67
CA ARG A 806 48.11 -2.97 24.20
C ARG A 806 49.41 -3.28 23.48
N ALA A 807 49.66 -4.55 23.15
CA ALA A 807 50.84 -4.95 22.40
C ALA A 807 50.84 -4.39 20.97
N LEU A 808 49.68 -4.42 20.30
CA LEU A 808 49.52 -3.84 18.95
C LEU A 808 49.69 -2.31 18.94
N GLU A 809 49.08 -1.60 19.89
CA GLU A 809 49.19 -0.15 20.04
C GLU A 809 50.63 0.31 20.37
N SER A 810 51.41 -0.51 21.12
CA SER A 810 52.80 -0.20 21.49
C SER A 810 53.83 -0.65 20.45
N GLY A 811 53.40 -1.29 19.35
CA GLY A 811 54.30 -1.86 18.33
C GLY A 811 55.18 -3.03 18.86
N ALA A 812 54.83 -3.57 20.05
CA ALA A 812 55.59 -4.67 20.65
C ALA A 812 55.25 -6.01 19.98
N PRO A 813 56.18 -6.92 19.78
CA PRO A 813 55.91 -8.22 19.18
C PRO A 813 54.91 -9.02 20.05
N VAL A 814 53.80 -9.42 19.44
CA VAL A 814 52.77 -10.23 20.09
C VAL A 814 53.37 -11.59 20.46
N ARG A 815 53.63 -11.80 21.75
CA ARG A 815 54.06 -13.14 22.24
C ARG A 815 52.95 -14.16 22.01
N THR A 816 53.19 -15.09 21.13
CA THR A 816 52.35 -16.31 21.01
C THR A 816 52.45 -17.08 22.33
N VAL A 817 51.35 -17.02 23.12
CA VAL A 817 51.21 -17.95 24.22
C VAL A 817 50.99 -19.33 23.57
N ARG A 818 52.05 -20.18 23.59
CA ARG A 818 51.83 -21.62 23.44
C ARG A 818 50.91 -22.00 24.58
N VAL A 819 49.71 -22.39 24.29
CA VAL A 819 48.85 -23.11 25.21
C VAL A 819 49.58 -24.41 25.51
N ALA A 820 50.34 -24.46 26.64
CA ALA A 820 50.73 -25.73 27.21
C ALA A 820 49.41 -26.48 27.48
N ALA A 821 49.29 -27.64 26.95
CA ALA A 821 48.24 -28.55 27.32
C ALA A 821 48.42 -28.90 28.80
N ASP A 822 47.82 -28.09 29.65
CA ASP A 822 47.62 -28.42 31.03
C ASP A 822 46.34 -29.23 31.12
N ASP A 823 46.54 -30.56 31.13
CA ASP A 823 45.54 -31.54 31.55
C ASP A 823 45.32 -31.45 33.07
N GLN A 824 45.12 -30.30 33.62
CA GLN A 824 44.57 -30.10 34.97
C GLN A 824 43.07 -29.86 34.88
N ILE A 825 42.31 -30.97 34.88
CA ILE A 825 40.87 -30.94 35.16
C ILE A 825 40.77 -30.36 36.59
N SER A 826 40.27 -29.14 36.69
CA SER A 826 39.96 -28.50 37.98
C SER A 826 38.92 -29.37 38.72
N ILE A 827 39.17 -29.67 40.00
CA ILE A 827 38.24 -30.45 40.86
C ILE A 827 36.81 -29.87 40.81
N THR A 828 36.66 -28.58 40.67
CA THR A 828 35.38 -27.87 40.49
C THR A 828 34.68 -28.16 39.18
N SER A 829 35.37 -28.53 38.10
CA SER A 829 34.73 -28.94 36.86
C SER A 829 34.19 -30.37 36.90
N MET A 830 34.84 -31.25 37.70
CA MET A 830 34.37 -32.62 37.91
C MET A 830 33.09 -32.66 38.78
N GLU A 831 33.00 -31.79 39.79
CA GLU A 831 31.80 -31.66 40.64
C GLU A 831 30.62 -31.12 39.85
N ASN A 832 30.81 -30.11 39.01
CA ASN A 832 29.79 -29.57 38.12
C ASN A 832 29.33 -30.59 37.05
N ASP A 833 30.22 -31.41 36.50
CA ASP A 833 29.86 -32.45 35.53
C ASP A 833 29.11 -33.64 36.19
N ALA A 834 29.40 -33.94 37.48
CA ALA A 834 28.68 -34.95 38.22
C ALA A 834 27.25 -34.49 38.54
N LEU A 835 27.08 -33.23 38.94
CA LEU A 835 25.80 -32.59 39.20
C LEU A 835 24.92 -32.53 37.93
N ARG A 836 25.53 -32.18 36.81
CA ARG A 836 24.88 -32.12 35.50
C ARG A 836 24.40 -33.49 35.04
N ARG A 837 25.23 -34.52 35.10
CA ARG A 837 24.87 -35.90 34.75
C ARG A 837 23.76 -36.47 35.65
N LYS A 838 23.77 -36.12 36.93
CA LYS A 838 22.72 -36.48 37.87
C LYS A 838 21.38 -35.81 37.50
N LEU A 839 21.40 -34.50 37.15
CA LEU A 839 20.25 -33.73 36.71
C LEU A 839 19.67 -34.29 35.40
N GLU A 840 20.53 -34.61 34.43
CA GLU A 840 20.14 -35.18 33.14
C GLU A 840 19.57 -36.60 33.24
N SER A 841 19.92 -37.34 34.29
CA SER A 841 19.43 -38.70 34.55
C SER A 841 18.06 -38.76 35.24
N LEU A 842 17.50 -37.62 35.68
CA LEU A 842 16.22 -37.56 36.38
C LEU A 842 15.07 -37.55 35.36
N ALA A 843 14.26 -38.61 35.38
CA ALA A 843 13.03 -38.67 34.58
C ALA A 843 11.87 -37.94 35.29
N ILE A 844 11.90 -36.61 35.22
CA ILE A 844 11.00 -35.69 35.99
C ILE A 844 9.53 -35.99 35.70
N GLU A 845 9.21 -36.44 34.48
CA GLU A 845 7.83 -36.71 34.05
C GLU A 845 7.20 -37.96 34.73
N THR A 846 8.00 -38.85 35.34
CA THR A 846 7.53 -40.10 35.95
C THR A 846 7.77 -40.15 37.46
N MET A 847 8.36 -39.10 38.07
CA MET A 847 8.69 -39.05 39.51
C MET A 847 7.47 -38.64 40.32
N THR A 848 7.33 -39.34 41.49
CA THR A 848 6.39 -38.89 42.51
C THR A 848 6.92 -37.66 43.26
N PRO A 849 6.06 -36.85 43.92
CA PRO A 849 6.51 -35.66 44.67
C PRO A 849 7.56 -35.96 45.74
N ILE A 850 7.51 -37.14 46.34
CA ILE A 850 8.50 -37.57 47.37
C ILE A 850 9.85 -37.87 46.71
N GLU A 851 9.85 -38.53 45.56
CA GLU A 851 11.07 -38.82 44.81
C GLU A 851 11.73 -37.55 44.26
N ALA A 852 10.92 -36.58 43.81
CA ALA A 852 11.40 -35.27 43.38
C ALA A 852 12.02 -34.47 44.54
N MET A 853 11.44 -34.49 45.72
CA MET A 853 12.04 -33.88 46.91
C MET A 853 13.35 -34.55 47.33
N ASN A 854 13.42 -35.89 47.29
CA ASN A 854 14.65 -36.62 47.59
C ASN A 854 15.74 -36.33 46.55
N ALA A 855 15.41 -36.27 45.27
CA ALA A 855 16.31 -35.92 44.19
C ALA A 855 16.87 -34.47 44.35
N LEU A 856 16.03 -33.52 44.72
CA LEU A 856 16.44 -32.15 45.04
C LEU A 856 17.36 -32.06 46.26
N PHE A 857 17.10 -32.88 47.26
CA PHE A 857 17.96 -32.96 48.47
C PHE A 857 19.33 -33.56 48.16
N GLU A 858 19.36 -34.56 47.28
CA GLU A 858 20.63 -35.17 46.80
C GLU A 858 21.43 -34.19 45.93
N LEU A 859 20.77 -33.47 45.03
CA LEU A 859 21.41 -32.44 44.19
C LEU A 859 21.98 -31.30 45.05
N LYS A 860 21.24 -30.89 46.12
CA LYS A 860 21.69 -29.86 47.05
C LYS A 860 22.90 -30.29 47.90
N LYS A 861 23.07 -31.58 48.15
CA LYS A 861 24.29 -32.12 48.82
C LYS A 861 25.52 -32.15 47.90
N MET A 862 25.30 -32.11 46.56
CA MET A 862 26.38 -32.12 45.57
C MET A 862 26.82 -30.69 45.18
N LEU A 863 26.08 -29.66 45.60
CA LEU A 863 26.44 -28.25 45.56
C LEU A 863 27.33 -27.88 46.77
#